data_b440383f572e176668212d19c714d207
#
_entry.id   b440383f572e176668212d19c714d207
#
_cell.length_a   1.000
_cell.length_b   1.000
_cell.length_c   1.000
_cell.angle_alpha   90.00
_cell.angle_beta   90.00
_cell.angle_gamma   90.00
#
_symmetry.space_group_name_H-M   'P 1'
#
loop_
_entity.id
_entity.type
_entity.pdbx_description
1 polymer ?
#
loop_
_entity_poly.entity_id
_entity_poly.type
_entity_poly.pdbx_seq_one_letter_code
_entity_poly.pdbx_strand_id
1 'polypeptide(L)'
;MAKNLKKWAGAAVASVLSLSMVFSLAACGGNNEPPVSQSADASLPIGDKLELTAPASSGVTWTSSDTQVATVSSSGVVEGIGEGLATITATVSGGESTSWDIVVGKSFTYKAAVSSSPTTWNPHTWENNTDSIILGYISMGFYDVQLKYDETGAVVGYEWAYEMAAADPEDVTEDYVGKYGVESGDERKAWRISLNQDAVWQNGDEIKADEYIYSMQQLLDPTMLNRRSDSYTGSTFSIYGARNYLYSETQTIYDSLESHGYTSVEEALAAGEKVYIDMWSSWGMQGMTDENGNECPQWLPVNDTTLYRDLAIEDPNADDAWVSANYIYNHYGSETLMANSLVAIPVNNEHLDYAWDWQDDGNGGVGLVQVDDYTFDIILDNEIDDFYLHYKLTGNWLVHRETYEKTKDEANGVNRYNTGSVANTMSYGPYVLTSFEFDSHFTLARNENWYGYTDGKHNGQYSTTNLDYTYVSGETAKAQMKEMFMLGNLSDYTIDGTEWSTYGNSRYIMSEPESYAYQFFLATDRSQDFLDGESSASENHKVLGLSTFRKALSFSINRQSYITRFEPTSDIGLGLLNDLYIYNPDTGEAYRDTDAAKETILKAQDYYEKDGVWYNVHGEAQGSLDDAYDSLTGFDLSHAADLMEQAYQEAVHEGIYDGEPVVITYCTVGSGVSENLQALIDMINGMLADVIAACDQPTFKSVSLKVQLYADEATYWEALKAGEMDLSFSAWGGSAMDPWGIIYSCYIDSANSNNFEFDSVAKGINITINYKGKDVAASLYDWAAWLYNAQSDNQYDKTNLYEALGVAVGEAEYDFKLEVLAQCELAQLQTYSNLPIFYSYITSLRSAQYNNGSDYYVNNMIGYGGIRHIYYNYSDAQWSNFVQGHNGNLESYYTAS
;
A
#
# COMPACT_ATOMS: atom_id res chain seq x y z
N MET A 1 16.23 -15.22 12.74
CA MET A 1 17.50 -15.07 11.99
C MET A 1 17.70 -13.64 11.46
N ALA A 2 16.65 -12.95 11.05
CA ALA A 2 16.76 -11.53 10.67
C ALA A 2 17.22 -10.61 11.81
N LYS A 3 16.85 -10.89 13.06
CA LYS A 3 17.29 -10.11 14.25
C LYS A 3 18.82 -10.06 14.48
N ASN A 4 19.59 -10.99 13.90
CA ASN A 4 21.05 -10.96 14.01
C ASN A 4 21.75 -10.12 12.92
N LEU A 5 21.05 -9.72 11.87
CA LEU A 5 21.59 -8.83 10.85
C LEU A 5 21.57 -7.35 11.30
N LYS A 6 20.56 -6.94 12.08
CA LYS A 6 20.47 -5.56 12.62
C LYS A 6 21.60 -5.23 13.62
N LYS A 7 22.14 -6.21 14.37
CA LYS A 7 23.26 -5.97 15.31
C LYS A 7 24.63 -5.74 14.65
N TRP A 8 24.78 -5.97 13.34
CA TRP A 8 26.02 -5.76 12.61
C TRP A 8 26.12 -4.41 11.88
N ALA A 9 24.98 -3.74 11.67
CA ALA A 9 24.96 -2.45 10.99
C ALA A 9 25.45 -1.26 11.85
N GLY A 10 25.42 -1.39 13.17
CA GLY A 10 25.86 -0.32 14.10
C GLY A 10 27.36 -0.28 14.46
N ALA A 11 28.20 -1.18 13.95
CA ALA A 11 29.58 -1.31 14.40
C ALA A 11 30.64 -1.41 13.27
N ALA A 12 30.29 -1.14 12.03
CA ALA A 12 31.18 -1.31 10.89
C ALA A 12 31.47 0.00 10.12
N VAL A 13 31.58 1.11 10.80
CA VAL A 13 32.27 2.31 10.28
C VAL A 13 33.57 2.44 11.03
N ALA A 14 34.50 1.57 10.76
CA ALA A 14 35.92 1.78 11.07
C ALA A 14 36.77 0.87 10.19
N SER A 15 37.39 1.48 9.18
CA SER A 15 38.59 1.00 8.49
C SER A 15 38.53 -0.37 7.81
N VAL A 16 38.03 -0.42 6.59
CA VAL A 16 38.53 -1.39 5.59
C VAL A 16 39.60 -0.68 4.77
N LEU A 17 40.85 -0.86 5.18
CA LEU A 17 41.99 -0.71 4.28
C LEU A 17 41.91 -1.81 3.24
N SER A 18 41.25 -1.54 2.13
CA SER A 18 41.30 -2.42 0.96
C SER A 18 42.69 -2.30 0.32
N LEU A 19 43.47 -3.31 0.50
CA LEU A 19 44.68 -3.54 -0.29
C LEU A 19 44.21 -3.96 -1.68
N SER A 20 43.96 -3.03 -2.58
CA SER A 20 43.69 -3.29 -3.98
C SER A 20 44.98 -3.78 -4.67
N MET A 21 45.07 -5.08 -4.90
CA MET A 21 46.04 -5.63 -5.85
C MET A 21 45.54 -5.35 -7.26
N VAL A 22 46.22 -4.42 -7.92
CA VAL A 22 46.06 -4.20 -9.36
C VAL A 22 46.52 -5.41 -10.11
N PHE A 23 45.61 -6.22 -10.66
CA PHE A 23 45.94 -7.20 -11.71
C PHE A 23 45.62 -6.60 -13.07
N SER A 24 46.67 -6.18 -13.76
CA SER A 24 46.61 -5.91 -15.20
C SER A 24 46.39 -7.23 -15.95
N LEU A 25 45.22 -7.43 -16.52
CA LEU A 25 44.91 -8.54 -17.42
C LEU A 25 45.58 -8.33 -18.79
N ALA A 26 46.74 -8.91 -18.98
CA ALA A 26 47.27 -9.17 -20.30
C ALA A 26 46.57 -10.41 -20.87
N ALA A 27 45.83 -10.22 -21.95
CA ALA A 27 45.19 -11.31 -22.67
C ALA A 27 46.22 -12.26 -23.28
N CYS A 28 46.24 -13.51 -22.83
CA CYS A 28 46.55 -14.72 -23.63
C CYS A 28 46.63 -15.98 -22.75
N GLY A 29 45.81 -16.98 -23.03
CA GLY A 29 46.08 -18.38 -22.71
C GLY A 29 45.30 -18.98 -21.54
N GLY A 30 44.32 -19.76 -21.89
CA GLY A 30 43.53 -20.75 -21.17
C GLY A 30 43.91 -21.13 -19.74
N ASN A 31 43.14 -20.66 -18.78
CA ASN A 31 42.79 -21.38 -17.57
C ASN A 31 41.30 -21.14 -17.33
N ASN A 32 40.52 -22.22 -17.18
CA ASN A 32 39.09 -22.18 -16.89
C ASN A 32 38.82 -21.80 -15.39
N GLU A 33 39.32 -20.68 -14.92
CA GLU A 33 38.84 -20.13 -13.65
C GLU A 33 37.62 -19.27 -13.95
N PRO A 34 36.51 -19.43 -13.20
CA PRO A 34 35.32 -18.56 -13.35
C PRO A 34 35.72 -17.10 -13.12
N PRO A 35 35.11 -16.17 -13.84
CA PRO A 35 35.42 -14.75 -13.67
C PRO A 35 35.19 -14.31 -12.21
N VAL A 36 36.13 -13.51 -11.68
CA VAL A 36 36.03 -12.94 -10.33
C VAL A 36 34.82 -12.00 -10.30
N SER A 37 34.02 -12.07 -9.24
CA SER A 37 32.90 -11.15 -9.05
C SER A 37 33.39 -9.70 -8.95
N GLN A 38 32.74 -8.80 -9.68
CA GLN A 38 33.01 -7.36 -9.67
C GLN A 38 32.01 -6.70 -8.72
N SER A 39 32.47 -5.73 -7.94
CA SER A 39 31.63 -4.81 -7.18
C SER A 39 31.98 -3.39 -7.62
N ALA A 40 30.97 -2.55 -7.79
CA ALA A 40 31.11 -1.14 -8.11
C ALA A 40 30.50 -0.29 -7.01
N ASP A 41 30.89 0.97 -6.95
CA ASP A 41 30.29 1.99 -6.07
C ASP A 41 29.25 2.82 -6.85
N ALA A 42 29.37 2.87 -8.18
CA ALA A 42 28.38 3.47 -9.07
C ALA A 42 28.50 2.95 -10.50
N SER A 43 27.46 3.21 -11.31
CA SER A 43 27.47 2.94 -12.74
C SER A 43 27.10 4.19 -13.53
N LEU A 44 27.68 4.33 -14.72
CA LEU A 44 27.55 5.51 -15.53
C LEU A 44 27.41 5.16 -17.01
N PRO A 45 26.31 5.51 -17.68
CA PRO A 45 26.20 5.43 -19.13
C PRO A 45 27.30 6.24 -19.83
N ILE A 46 27.76 5.80 -20.99
CA ILE A 46 28.74 6.53 -21.77
C ILE A 46 28.17 7.92 -22.17
N GLY A 47 28.90 8.96 -21.85
CA GLY A 47 28.52 10.36 -22.07
C GLY A 47 27.86 11.04 -20.88
N ASP A 48 27.38 10.27 -19.89
CA ASP A 48 26.78 10.80 -18.67
C ASP A 48 27.85 11.30 -17.68
N LYS A 49 27.38 12.07 -16.67
CA LYS A 49 28.21 12.66 -15.63
C LYS A 49 27.70 12.28 -14.25
N LEU A 50 28.65 12.09 -13.35
CA LEU A 50 28.41 11.81 -11.93
C LEU A 50 29.27 12.76 -11.10
N GLU A 51 28.68 13.51 -10.20
CA GLU A 51 29.40 14.34 -9.25
C GLU A 51 29.69 13.54 -7.97
N LEU A 52 30.98 13.36 -7.66
CA LEU A 52 31.43 12.70 -6.44
C LEU A 52 31.68 13.73 -5.35
N THR A 53 31.26 13.41 -4.13
CA THR A 53 31.47 14.26 -2.97
C THR A 53 32.93 14.27 -2.58
N ALA A 54 33.56 15.45 -2.57
CA ALA A 54 34.94 15.59 -2.17
C ALA A 54 35.14 15.34 -0.67
N PRO A 55 36.17 14.56 -0.24
CA PRO A 55 36.41 14.26 1.16
C PRO A 55 36.86 15.47 1.99
N ALA A 56 37.13 16.62 1.34
CA ALA A 56 37.48 17.89 2.00
C ALA A 56 37.09 19.06 1.10
N SER A 57 36.80 20.22 1.70
CA SER A 57 36.41 21.45 1.02
C SER A 57 37.52 22.12 0.18
N SER A 58 38.78 21.70 0.35
CA SER A 58 39.92 22.26 -0.41
C SER A 58 41.12 21.32 -0.38
N GLY A 59 42.04 21.50 -1.35
CA GLY A 59 43.28 20.74 -1.41
C GLY A 59 43.10 19.30 -1.88
N VAL A 60 42.02 18.99 -2.61
CA VAL A 60 41.75 17.69 -3.18
C VAL A 60 42.32 17.57 -4.58
N THR A 61 42.99 16.47 -4.86
CA THR A 61 43.42 16.09 -6.22
C THR A 61 42.70 14.84 -6.65
N TRP A 62 42.07 14.93 -7.81
CA TRP A 62 41.29 13.84 -8.44
C TRP A 62 42.10 13.14 -9.51
N THR A 63 42.04 11.82 -9.55
CA THR A 63 42.67 10.97 -10.58
C THR A 63 41.76 9.82 -10.98
N SER A 64 41.89 9.37 -12.25
CA SER A 64 41.26 8.18 -12.76
C SER A 64 42.31 7.13 -13.06
N SER A 65 42.01 5.87 -12.74
CA SER A 65 42.88 4.71 -13.08
C SER A 65 42.92 4.44 -14.58
N ASP A 66 41.85 4.76 -15.31
CA ASP A 66 41.76 4.61 -16.77
C ASP A 66 40.89 5.75 -17.37
N THR A 67 41.57 6.70 -17.99
CA THR A 67 40.90 7.84 -18.63
C THR A 67 40.23 7.50 -19.96
N GLN A 68 40.40 6.28 -20.50
CA GLN A 68 39.65 5.80 -21.65
C GLN A 68 38.30 5.21 -21.23
N VAL A 69 38.14 4.85 -19.96
CA VAL A 69 36.89 4.39 -19.37
C VAL A 69 36.12 5.57 -18.75
N ALA A 70 36.76 6.31 -17.84
CA ALA A 70 36.18 7.47 -17.19
C ALA A 70 37.20 8.56 -16.95
N THR A 71 36.83 9.81 -17.16
CA THR A 71 37.61 10.98 -16.78
C THR A 71 37.03 11.66 -15.55
N VAL A 72 37.84 12.43 -14.81
CA VAL A 72 37.37 13.21 -13.65
C VAL A 72 37.90 14.65 -13.71
N SER A 73 37.02 15.60 -13.43
CA SER A 73 37.38 17.00 -13.35
C SER A 73 38.08 17.36 -12.03
N SER A 74 38.65 18.58 -11.93
CA SER A 74 39.23 19.09 -10.68
C SER A 74 38.17 19.35 -9.59
N SER A 75 36.89 19.36 -9.94
CA SER A 75 35.76 19.50 -9.00
C SER A 75 35.13 18.19 -8.59
N GLY A 76 35.59 17.01 -9.10
CA GLY A 76 35.04 15.70 -8.77
C GLY A 76 33.95 15.21 -9.72
N VAL A 77 33.68 15.93 -10.81
CA VAL A 77 32.72 15.48 -11.81
C VAL A 77 33.37 14.41 -12.71
N VAL A 78 32.85 13.19 -12.66
CA VAL A 78 33.25 12.02 -13.49
C VAL A 78 32.42 12.06 -14.77
N GLU A 79 33.06 11.73 -15.92
CA GLU A 79 32.40 11.55 -17.20
C GLU A 79 32.73 10.18 -17.78
N GLY A 80 31.71 9.43 -18.18
CA GLY A 80 31.84 8.11 -18.82
C GLY A 80 32.31 8.24 -20.28
N ILE A 81 33.45 7.62 -20.61
CA ILE A 81 34.08 7.73 -21.94
C ILE A 81 33.95 6.46 -22.74
N GLY A 82 34.16 5.30 -22.14
CA GLY A 82 34.15 4.02 -22.80
C GLY A 82 33.83 2.87 -21.85
N GLU A 83 33.42 1.72 -22.40
CA GLU A 83 33.03 0.58 -21.57
C GLU A 83 34.20 0.03 -20.75
N GLY A 84 33.96 -0.18 -19.46
CA GLY A 84 34.95 -0.73 -18.55
C GLY A 84 34.69 -0.41 -17.09
N LEU A 85 35.67 -0.68 -16.25
CA LEU A 85 35.73 -0.31 -14.85
C LEU A 85 36.88 0.67 -14.64
N ALA A 86 36.64 1.80 -14.00
CA ALA A 86 37.68 2.76 -13.61
C ALA A 86 37.53 3.12 -12.13
N THR A 87 38.70 3.15 -11.43
CA THR A 87 38.73 3.66 -10.05
C THR A 87 39.04 5.16 -10.09
N ILE A 88 38.15 5.94 -9.53
CA ILE A 88 38.31 7.39 -9.34
C ILE A 88 38.83 7.61 -7.92
N THR A 89 39.93 8.35 -7.78
CA THR A 89 40.53 8.58 -6.47
C THR A 89 40.66 10.09 -6.18
N ALA A 90 40.13 10.49 -5.03
CA ALA A 90 40.32 11.82 -4.45
C ALA A 90 41.38 11.76 -3.36
N THR A 91 42.46 12.52 -3.49
CA THR A 91 43.55 12.59 -2.51
C THR A 91 43.58 13.99 -1.89
N VAL A 92 43.49 14.09 -0.56
CA VAL A 92 43.58 15.32 0.19
C VAL A 92 45.04 15.72 0.44
N SER A 93 45.35 17.00 0.47
CA SER A 93 46.62 17.50 0.87
C SER A 93 46.98 17.11 2.30
N GLY A 94 47.78 16.06 2.46
CA GLY A 94 48.08 15.42 3.77
C GLY A 94 48.13 13.90 3.66
N GLY A 95 47.67 13.34 2.55
CA GLY A 95 47.88 11.95 2.14
C GLY A 95 46.68 11.00 2.37
N GLU A 96 45.54 11.44 2.86
CA GLU A 96 44.32 10.65 2.90
C GLU A 96 43.69 10.61 1.52
N SER A 97 43.15 9.42 1.13
CA SER A 97 42.52 9.20 -0.16
C SER A 97 41.23 8.39 -0.01
N THR A 98 40.21 8.79 -0.78
CA THR A 98 38.97 8.03 -0.97
C THR A 98 38.87 7.61 -2.42
N SER A 99 38.39 6.42 -2.69
CA SER A 99 38.28 5.88 -4.04
C SER A 99 36.90 5.33 -4.29
N TRP A 100 36.45 5.41 -5.55
CA TRP A 100 35.18 4.86 -6.04
C TRP A 100 35.45 4.05 -7.30
N ASP A 101 34.89 2.84 -7.36
CA ASP A 101 34.93 1.99 -8.53
C ASP A 101 33.69 2.25 -9.40
N ILE A 102 33.89 2.86 -10.57
CA ILE A 102 32.83 3.27 -11.49
C ILE A 102 32.80 2.35 -12.69
N VAL A 103 31.64 1.67 -12.90
CA VAL A 103 31.39 0.91 -14.13
C VAL A 103 30.81 1.84 -15.19
N VAL A 104 31.46 1.90 -16.34
CA VAL A 104 30.94 2.63 -17.50
C VAL A 104 30.47 1.63 -18.56
N GLY A 105 29.29 1.85 -19.11
CA GLY A 105 28.68 0.98 -20.11
C GLY A 105 27.83 1.71 -21.12
N LYS A 106 27.55 1.04 -22.25
CA LYS A 106 26.61 1.55 -23.26
C LYS A 106 25.15 1.35 -22.83
N SER A 107 24.89 0.25 -22.14
CA SER A 107 23.57 -0.10 -21.65
C SER A 107 23.64 -0.84 -20.33
N PHE A 108 22.62 -0.60 -19.53
CA PHE A 108 22.31 -1.20 -18.25
C PHE A 108 20.82 -1.54 -18.27
N THR A 109 20.51 -2.83 -18.38
CA THR A 109 19.13 -3.29 -18.53
C THR A 109 18.64 -3.97 -17.25
N TYR A 110 17.54 -3.46 -16.70
CA TYR A 110 16.77 -4.17 -15.68
C TYR A 110 15.77 -5.07 -16.36
N LYS A 111 15.75 -6.37 -16.00
CA LYS A 111 14.92 -7.40 -16.62
C LYS A 111 13.99 -8.00 -15.58
N ALA A 112 12.69 -7.94 -15.83
CA ALA A 112 11.68 -8.48 -14.93
C ALA A 112 10.71 -9.42 -15.64
N ALA A 113 9.98 -10.21 -14.85
CA ALA A 113 8.85 -10.99 -15.32
C ALA A 113 7.56 -10.49 -14.68
N VAL A 114 6.47 -10.50 -15.44
CA VAL A 114 5.13 -10.18 -14.95
C VAL A 114 4.16 -11.34 -15.24
N SER A 115 3.22 -11.58 -14.33
CA SER A 115 2.22 -12.65 -14.44
C SER A 115 0.95 -12.25 -15.16
N SER A 116 0.73 -10.95 -15.34
CA SER A 116 -0.37 -10.37 -16.12
C SER A 116 0.16 -9.21 -16.98
N SER A 117 -0.44 -9.02 -18.14
CA SER A 117 -0.11 -7.89 -19.01
C SER A 117 -0.83 -6.62 -18.55
N PRO A 118 -0.15 -5.45 -18.61
CA PRO A 118 -0.85 -4.18 -18.49
C PRO A 118 -1.92 -4.03 -19.56
N THR A 119 -3.06 -3.49 -19.21
CA THR A 119 -4.18 -3.25 -20.14
C THR A 119 -4.29 -1.79 -20.54
N THR A 120 -4.07 -0.89 -19.58
CA THR A 120 -4.01 0.56 -19.76
C THR A 120 -3.05 1.18 -18.75
N TRP A 121 -2.28 2.15 -19.15
CA TRP A 121 -1.45 3.00 -18.26
C TRP A 121 -1.85 4.47 -18.38
N ASN A 122 -3.12 4.67 -18.71
CA ASN A 122 -3.75 6.00 -18.71
C ASN A 122 -3.98 6.45 -17.25
N PRO A 123 -3.48 7.62 -16.81
CA PRO A 123 -3.67 8.10 -15.44
C PRO A 123 -5.14 8.30 -15.05
N HIS A 124 -6.05 8.40 -16.02
CA HIS A 124 -7.48 8.58 -15.78
C HIS A 124 -8.27 7.28 -15.59
N THR A 125 -7.72 6.12 -16.04
CA THR A 125 -8.51 4.89 -16.17
C THR A 125 -7.83 3.61 -15.68
N TRP A 126 -6.55 3.64 -15.27
CA TRP A 126 -5.85 2.44 -14.82
C TRP A 126 -6.56 1.78 -13.60
N GLU A 127 -6.51 0.46 -13.51
CA GLU A 127 -7.29 -0.29 -12.51
C GLU A 127 -6.47 -1.24 -11.64
N ASN A 128 -5.39 -1.79 -12.17
CA ASN A 128 -4.62 -2.83 -11.49
C ASN A 128 -3.14 -2.48 -11.34
N ASN A 129 -2.46 -3.19 -10.45
CA ASN A 129 -1.03 -2.94 -10.15
C ASN A 129 -0.12 -3.15 -11.36
N THR A 130 -0.49 -4.01 -12.32
CA THR A 130 0.32 -4.24 -13.53
C THR A 130 0.25 -3.03 -14.47
N ASP A 131 -0.91 -2.37 -14.53
CA ASP A 131 -1.08 -1.12 -15.29
C ASP A 131 -0.16 -0.02 -14.77
N SER A 132 0.00 0.07 -13.45
CA SER A 132 0.83 1.09 -12.79
C SER A 132 2.34 0.94 -13.07
N ILE A 133 2.81 -0.24 -13.50
CA ILE A 133 4.24 -0.45 -13.81
C ILE A 133 4.69 0.49 -14.92
N ILE A 134 3.99 0.50 -16.06
CA ILE A 134 4.36 1.40 -17.17
C ILE A 134 4.11 2.86 -16.77
N LEU A 135 2.95 3.15 -16.17
CA LEU A 135 2.59 4.49 -15.72
C LEU A 135 3.67 5.10 -14.82
N GLY A 136 4.17 4.34 -13.84
CA GLY A 136 5.19 4.79 -12.91
C GLY A 136 6.54 5.14 -13.55
N TYR A 137 6.87 4.59 -14.73
CA TYR A 137 8.10 4.92 -15.43
C TYR A 137 7.97 6.07 -16.43
N ILE A 138 6.78 6.33 -16.93
CA ILE A 138 6.54 7.35 -17.96
C ILE A 138 5.97 8.66 -17.42
N SER A 139 5.68 8.72 -16.11
CA SER A 139 5.10 9.90 -15.48
C SER A 139 5.80 10.21 -14.14
N MET A 140 5.62 11.41 -13.63
CA MET A 140 6.11 11.88 -12.35
C MET A 140 5.00 12.59 -11.59
N GLY A 141 4.96 12.46 -10.26
CA GLY A 141 4.14 13.30 -9.40
C GLY A 141 4.69 14.73 -9.29
N PHE A 142 4.03 15.58 -8.55
CA PHE A 142 4.59 16.91 -8.20
C PHE A 142 5.77 16.74 -7.26
N TYR A 143 5.66 15.81 -6.34
CA TYR A 143 6.67 15.41 -5.37
C TYR A 143 6.88 13.90 -5.43
N ASP A 144 8.03 13.46 -4.95
CA ASP A 144 8.34 12.06 -4.69
C ASP A 144 9.08 11.96 -3.35
N VAL A 145 9.21 10.76 -2.81
CA VAL A 145 9.96 10.51 -1.58
C VAL A 145 11.34 10.01 -1.95
N GLN A 146 12.38 10.64 -1.41
CA GLN A 146 13.76 10.18 -1.56
C GLN A 146 14.46 10.01 -0.21
N LEU A 147 15.57 9.26 -0.22
CA LEU A 147 16.42 9.12 0.95
C LEU A 147 17.09 10.44 1.29
N LYS A 148 17.08 10.79 2.57
CA LYS A 148 17.79 11.93 3.14
C LYS A 148 19.14 11.49 3.68
N TYR A 149 20.19 12.18 3.27
CA TYR A 149 21.56 11.88 3.67
C TYR A 149 22.11 12.99 4.57
N ASP A 150 22.90 12.59 5.57
CA ASP A 150 23.68 13.54 6.38
C ASP A 150 24.97 13.99 5.65
N GLU A 151 25.74 14.88 6.32
CA GLU A 151 27.03 15.38 5.80
C GLU A 151 28.08 14.27 5.58
N THR A 152 27.88 13.10 6.17
CA THR A 152 28.77 11.93 6.02
C THR A 152 28.35 10.98 4.92
N GLY A 153 27.15 11.20 4.32
CA GLY A 153 26.54 10.34 3.32
C GLY A 153 25.77 9.15 3.94
N ALA A 154 25.49 9.18 5.23
CA ALA A 154 24.64 8.19 5.89
C ALA A 154 23.16 8.55 5.70
N VAL A 155 22.32 7.55 5.48
CA VAL A 155 20.85 7.73 5.43
C VAL A 155 20.36 8.08 6.82
N VAL A 156 19.64 9.20 6.94
CA VAL A 156 19.09 9.73 8.20
C VAL A 156 17.59 9.93 8.16
N GLY A 157 16.92 9.49 7.11
CA GLY A 157 15.47 9.56 6.95
C GLY A 157 15.07 9.71 5.51
N TYR A 158 13.92 10.36 5.32
CA TYR A 158 13.32 10.65 4.02
C TYR A 158 13.09 12.14 3.88
N GLU A 159 12.98 12.60 2.64
CA GLU A 159 12.62 13.97 2.30
C GLU A 159 11.80 14.00 1.01
N TRP A 160 11.00 15.04 0.86
CA TRP A 160 10.27 15.27 -0.38
C TRP A 160 11.21 15.74 -1.48
N ALA A 161 11.25 15.01 -2.58
CA ALA A 161 11.92 15.44 -3.82
C ALA A 161 10.95 16.25 -4.65
N TYR A 162 11.42 17.39 -5.16
CA TYR A 162 10.65 18.20 -6.11
C TYR A 162 10.83 17.65 -7.52
N GLU A 163 9.75 17.17 -8.11
CA GLU A 163 9.73 16.59 -9.46
C GLU A 163 9.03 17.55 -10.44
N MET A 164 7.70 17.44 -10.60
CA MET A 164 6.95 18.37 -11.43
C MET A 164 6.68 19.71 -10.72
N ALA A 165 6.83 19.79 -9.41
CA ALA A 165 6.84 21.02 -8.65
C ALA A 165 8.26 21.59 -8.54
N ALA A 166 8.38 22.93 -8.50
CA ALA A 166 9.64 23.66 -8.34
C ALA A 166 9.96 23.99 -6.88
N ALA A 167 8.96 23.96 -5.98
CA ALA A 167 9.04 24.34 -4.56
C ALA A 167 7.91 23.66 -3.77
N ASP A 168 7.94 23.80 -2.43
CA ASP A 168 6.83 23.40 -1.57
C ASP A 168 5.54 24.12 -1.94
N PRO A 169 4.35 23.51 -1.64
CA PRO A 169 3.08 24.19 -1.82
C PRO A 169 2.96 25.40 -0.90
N GLU A 170 2.43 26.50 -1.39
CA GLU A 170 2.18 27.72 -0.61
C GLU A 170 0.72 27.78 -0.20
N ASP A 171 0.40 27.95 1.09
CA ASP A 171 -0.96 28.19 1.56
C ASP A 171 -1.44 29.57 1.09
N VAL A 172 -2.46 29.60 0.25
CA VAL A 172 -3.10 30.80 -0.31
C VAL A 172 -4.59 30.89 0.06
N THR A 173 -5.00 30.22 1.15
CA THR A 173 -6.41 30.14 1.58
C THR A 173 -7.04 31.52 1.74
N GLU A 174 -6.32 32.50 2.28
CA GLU A 174 -6.81 33.88 2.46
C GLU A 174 -7.21 34.57 1.14
N ASP A 175 -6.58 34.19 0.00
CA ASP A 175 -6.86 34.77 -1.30
C ASP A 175 -8.24 34.36 -1.85
N TYR A 176 -8.84 33.31 -1.28
CA TYR A 176 -10.09 32.71 -1.75
C TYR A 176 -11.27 32.89 -0.80
N VAL A 177 -11.14 33.68 0.29
CA VAL A 177 -12.24 33.92 1.23
C VAL A 177 -13.48 34.44 0.51
N GLY A 178 -14.61 33.74 0.68
CA GLY A 178 -15.88 34.01 0.01
C GLY A 178 -16.05 33.36 -1.35
N LYS A 179 -15.11 32.53 -1.80
CA LYS A 179 -15.17 31.73 -3.02
C LYS A 179 -14.76 30.30 -2.73
N TYR A 180 -15.19 29.35 -3.59
CA TYR A 180 -14.82 27.95 -3.52
C TYR A 180 -15.00 27.33 -2.11
N GLY A 181 -16.04 27.73 -1.40
CA GLY A 181 -16.32 27.22 -0.04
C GLY A 181 -15.32 27.65 1.04
N VAL A 182 -14.42 28.60 0.74
CA VAL A 182 -13.47 29.12 1.73
C VAL A 182 -14.15 30.20 2.58
N GLU A 183 -14.18 30.02 3.89
CA GLU A 183 -14.72 30.96 4.87
C GLU A 183 -13.62 31.77 5.54
N SER A 184 -14.02 32.86 6.22
CA SER A 184 -13.06 33.68 6.96
C SER A 184 -12.57 32.95 8.20
N GLY A 185 -11.28 32.63 8.24
CA GLY A 185 -10.64 31.90 9.32
C GLY A 185 -10.26 30.47 8.94
N ASP A 186 -10.64 30.01 7.74
CA ASP A 186 -10.10 28.77 7.19
C ASP A 186 -8.60 28.95 6.92
N GLU A 187 -7.84 27.90 7.11
CA GLU A 187 -6.42 27.78 6.81
C GLU A 187 -6.18 26.45 6.07
N ARG A 188 -5.08 26.31 5.30
CA ARG A 188 -4.67 25.04 4.69
C ARG A 188 -5.71 24.38 3.77
N LYS A 189 -6.50 25.18 3.10
CA LYS A 189 -7.59 24.74 2.21
C LYS A 189 -7.33 25.06 0.75
N ALA A 190 -6.52 26.09 0.47
CA ALA A 190 -6.10 26.45 -0.88
C ALA A 190 -4.58 26.53 -0.98
N TRP A 191 -4.02 25.86 -2.00
CA TRP A 191 -2.59 25.61 -2.13
C TRP A 191 -2.08 25.99 -3.50
N ARG A 192 -1.05 26.82 -3.55
CA ARG A 192 -0.38 27.24 -4.77
C ARG A 192 0.73 26.29 -5.13
N ILE A 193 0.72 25.78 -6.35
CA ILE A 193 1.73 24.88 -6.91
C ILE A 193 2.50 25.63 -7.99
N SER A 194 3.82 25.73 -7.80
CA SER A 194 4.77 26.25 -8.80
C SER A 194 5.37 25.08 -9.58
N LEU A 195 5.27 25.11 -10.92
CA LEU A 195 5.73 24.01 -11.78
C LEU A 195 7.22 24.10 -12.10
N ASN A 196 7.82 22.94 -12.30
CA ASN A 196 9.17 22.79 -12.82
C ASN A 196 9.19 23.19 -14.31
N GLN A 197 9.86 24.30 -14.63
CA GLN A 197 9.92 24.86 -15.99
C GLN A 197 10.84 24.08 -16.95
N ASP A 198 11.67 23.19 -16.43
CA ASP A 198 12.54 22.32 -17.23
C ASP A 198 11.83 21.02 -17.66
N ALA A 199 10.64 20.75 -17.09
CA ALA A 199 9.86 19.57 -17.43
C ALA A 199 9.22 19.73 -18.83
N VAL A 200 9.43 18.72 -19.67
CA VAL A 200 8.87 18.66 -21.03
C VAL A 200 8.39 17.24 -21.35
N TRP A 201 7.49 17.12 -22.30
CA TRP A 201 7.12 15.83 -22.87
C TRP A 201 8.28 15.19 -23.66
N GLN A 202 8.22 13.89 -23.89
CA GLN A 202 9.23 13.14 -24.66
C GLN A 202 9.49 13.69 -26.09
N ASN A 203 8.55 14.45 -26.65
CA ASN A 203 8.67 15.10 -27.94
C ASN A 203 9.24 16.54 -27.85
N GLY A 204 9.49 17.03 -26.62
CA GLY A 204 10.02 18.36 -26.33
C GLY A 204 8.96 19.44 -26.15
N ASP A 205 7.67 19.12 -26.16
CA ASP A 205 6.61 20.08 -25.86
C ASP A 205 6.68 20.53 -24.40
N GLU A 206 6.51 21.84 -24.16
CA GLU A 206 6.53 22.42 -22.80
C GLU A 206 5.32 21.96 -21.99
N ILE A 207 5.51 21.74 -20.69
CA ILE A 207 4.42 21.42 -19.75
C ILE A 207 4.08 22.66 -18.95
N LYS A 208 2.84 23.13 -19.06
CA LYS A 208 2.34 24.34 -18.42
C LYS A 208 1.12 24.10 -17.57
N ALA A 209 0.75 25.08 -16.75
CA ALA A 209 -0.39 25.02 -15.85
C ALA A 209 -1.71 24.75 -16.59
N ASP A 210 -1.91 25.30 -17.80
CA ASP A 210 -3.11 25.05 -18.59
C ASP A 210 -3.27 23.59 -19.04
N GLU A 211 -2.17 22.82 -19.12
CA GLU A 211 -2.25 21.39 -19.41
C GLU A 211 -2.76 20.58 -18.20
N TYR A 212 -2.40 20.98 -16.97
CA TYR A 212 -2.95 20.38 -15.76
C TYR A 212 -4.44 20.69 -15.60
N ILE A 213 -4.85 21.93 -15.90
CA ILE A 213 -6.28 22.33 -15.92
C ILE A 213 -7.03 21.51 -16.96
N TYR A 214 -6.53 21.46 -18.20
CA TYR A 214 -7.12 20.66 -19.27
C TYR A 214 -7.23 19.17 -18.87
N SER A 215 -6.17 18.61 -18.31
CA SER A 215 -6.14 17.19 -17.91
C SER A 215 -7.18 16.87 -16.84
N MET A 216 -7.36 17.74 -15.86
CA MET A 216 -8.40 17.59 -14.84
C MET A 216 -9.80 17.74 -15.44
N GLN A 217 -9.99 18.66 -16.39
CA GLN A 217 -11.26 18.76 -17.12
C GLN A 217 -11.59 17.47 -17.87
N GLN A 218 -10.59 16.81 -18.47
CA GLN A 218 -10.80 15.52 -19.13
C GLN A 218 -11.03 14.38 -18.13
N LEU A 219 -10.35 14.39 -16.99
CA LEU A 219 -10.55 13.41 -15.93
C LEU A 219 -11.98 13.49 -15.36
N LEU A 220 -12.48 14.70 -15.15
CA LEU A 220 -13.82 14.98 -14.60
C LEU A 220 -14.90 15.12 -15.69
N ASP A 221 -14.61 14.80 -16.97
CA ASP A 221 -15.58 14.90 -18.06
C ASP A 221 -16.78 13.99 -17.79
N PRO A 222 -18.01 14.54 -17.62
CA PRO A 222 -19.21 13.78 -17.28
C PRO A 222 -19.55 12.66 -18.28
N THR A 223 -19.11 12.80 -19.54
CA THR A 223 -19.39 11.83 -20.61
C THR A 223 -18.42 10.64 -20.59
N MET A 224 -17.25 10.78 -19.96
CA MET A 224 -16.20 9.78 -19.95
C MET A 224 -16.24 8.89 -18.70
N LEU A 225 -16.78 9.38 -17.59
CA LEU A 225 -16.87 8.67 -16.30
C LEU A 225 -15.56 7.94 -15.92
N ASN A 226 -14.48 8.68 -15.99
CA ASN A 226 -13.15 8.14 -15.72
C ASN A 226 -13.04 7.64 -14.28
N ARG A 227 -12.63 6.38 -14.09
CA ARG A 227 -12.56 5.73 -12.78
C ARG A 227 -11.73 6.51 -11.74
N ARG A 228 -10.62 7.15 -12.16
CA ARG A 228 -9.72 7.86 -11.24
C ARG A 228 -10.21 9.23 -10.79
N SER A 229 -11.38 9.64 -11.24
CA SER A 229 -12.05 10.83 -10.71
C SER A 229 -12.38 10.72 -9.22
N ASP A 230 -12.57 9.51 -8.69
CA ASP A 230 -12.81 9.22 -7.28
C ASP A 230 -11.72 9.80 -6.36
N SER A 231 -10.47 9.79 -6.81
CA SER A 231 -9.32 10.33 -6.07
C SER A 231 -9.39 11.83 -5.81
N TYR A 232 -10.27 12.55 -6.51
CA TYR A 232 -10.39 14.01 -6.48
C TYR A 232 -11.79 14.52 -6.13
N THR A 233 -12.75 13.61 -5.90
CA THR A 233 -14.17 13.96 -5.72
C THR A 233 -14.79 13.48 -4.40
N GLY A 234 -14.09 12.78 -3.56
CA GLY A 234 -14.65 12.19 -2.35
C GLY A 234 -13.66 11.61 -1.34
N SER A 235 -12.40 12.04 -1.38
CA SER A 235 -11.36 11.59 -0.46
C SER A 235 -10.86 12.76 0.43
N THR A 236 -9.81 12.51 1.22
CA THR A 236 -9.08 13.56 1.96
C THR A 236 -8.51 14.66 1.05
N PHE A 237 -8.41 14.41 -0.26
CA PHE A 237 -7.97 15.35 -1.29
C PHE A 237 -9.11 15.65 -2.26
N SER A 238 -10.27 16.02 -1.75
CA SER A 238 -11.44 16.40 -2.56
C SER A 238 -11.29 17.84 -3.06
N ILE A 239 -11.21 18.01 -4.39
CA ILE A 239 -11.15 19.34 -5.02
C ILE A 239 -12.56 19.95 -5.00
N TYR A 240 -12.69 21.19 -4.48
CA TYR A 240 -13.96 21.90 -4.44
C TYR A 240 -14.68 21.88 -5.79
N GLY A 241 -15.94 21.54 -5.78
CA GLY A 241 -16.78 21.54 -6.98
C GLY A 241 -16.47 20.44 -8.02
N ALA A 242 -15.40 19.63 -7.83
CA ALA A 242 -15.04 18.57 -8.78
C ALA A 242 -16.16 17.54 -8.92
N ARG A 243 -16.79 17.13 -7.82
CA ARG A 243 -17.92 16.21 -7.86
C ARG A 243 -19.13 16.78 -8.61
N ASN A 244 -19.42 18.07 -8.41
CA ASN A 244 -20.53 18.73 -9.11
C ASN A 244 -20.28 18.81 -10.61
N TYR A 245 -19.02 19.07 -11.01
CA TYR A 245 -18.63 19.10 -12.43
C TYR A 245 -18.68 17.69 -13.05
N LEU A 246 -18.17 16.66 -12.39
CA LEU A 246 -18.19 15.27 -12.84
C LEU A 246 -19.61 14.77 -13.12
N TYR A 247 -20.60 15.19 -12.32
CA TYR A 247 -21.99 14.78 -12.49
C TYR A 247 -22.86 15.81 -13.19
N SER A 248 -22.28 16.89 -13.74
CA SER A 248 -23.03 17.87 -14.54
C SER A 248 -23.57 17.26 -15.84
N GLU A 249 -24.68 17.77 -16.34
CA GLU A 249 -25.34 17.46 -17.63
C GLU A 249 -25.88 16.03 -17.81
N THR A 250 -25.32 15.00 -17.18
CA THR A 250 -25.55 13.60 -17.57
C THR A 250 -26.10 12.70 -16.50
N GLN A 251 -25.94 13.00 -15.22
CA GLN A 251 -26.31 12.09 -14.16
C GLN A 251 -27.04 12.76 -12.99
N THR A 252 -28.04 12.06 -12.46
CA THR A 252 -28.61 12.39 -11.18
C THR A 252 -27.63 12.03 -10.08
N ILE A 253 -27.27 12.97 -9.22
CA ILE A 253 -26.50 12.69 -8.01
C ILE A 253 -27.46 12.07 -6.98
N TYR A 254 -27.00 11.04 -6.28
CA TYR A 254 -27.76 10.37 -5.23
C TYR A 254 -27.03 10.54 -3.90
N ASP A 255 -27.69 11.19 -2.95
CA ASP A 255 -27.15 11.40 -1.60
C ASP A 255 -27.78 10.45 -0.59
N SER A 256 -27.04 10.07 0.45
CA SER A 256 -27.58 9.21 1.49
C SER A 256 -28.77 9.86 2.21
N LEU A 257 -29.68 9.03 2.72
CA LEU A 257 -30.84 9.52 3.48
C LEU A 257 -30.41 10.26 4.74
N GLU A 258 -29.35 9.79 5.38
CA GLU A 258 -28.79 10.35 6.60
C GLU A 258 -28.27 11.78 6.39
N SER A 259 -27.60 12.06 5.27
CA SER A 259 -27.12 13.43 4.95
C SER A 259 -28.24 14.45 4.85
N HIS A 260 -29.47 13.96 4.59
CA HIS A 260 -30.71 14.76 4.58
C HIS A 260 -31.50 14.69 5.89
N GLY A 261 -30.92 14.03 6.92
CA GLY A 261 -31.51 13.96 8.27
C GLY A 261 -32.61 12.93 8.44
N TYR A 262 -32.76 11.99 7.52
CA TYR A 262 -33.73 10.90 7.62
C TYR A 262 -33.09 9.66 8.28
N THR A 263 -33.86 9.01 9.16
CA THR A 263 -33.43 7.82 9.90
C THR A 263 -34.04 6.53 9.34
N SER A 264 -34.93 6.63 8.37
CA SER A 264 -35.51 5.47 7.65
C SER A 264 -36.02 5.86 6.27
N VAL A 265 -36.15 4.88 5.38
CA VAL A 265 -36.75 5.03 4.05
C VAL A 265 -38.20 5.47 4.16
N GLU A 266 -38.93 4.94 5.12
CA GLU A 266 -40.33 5.28 5.37
C GLU A 266 -40.49 6.74 5.79
N GLU A 267 -39.57 7.28 6.57
CA GLU A 267 -39.58 8.69 7.00
C GLU A 267 -39.34 9.60 5.78
N ALA A 268 -38.37 9.31 4.95
CA ALA A 268 -38.10 10.07 3.74
C ALA A 268 -39.29 10.03 2.75
N LEU A 269 -39.88 8.85 2.53
CA LEU A 269 -41.07 8.70 1.69
C LEU A 269 -42.27 9.45 2.25
N ALA A 270 -42.46 9.46 3.59
CA ALA A 270 -43.54 10.18 4.26
C ALA A 270 -43.34 11.73 4.18
N ALA A 271 -42.12 12.19 4.10
CA ALA A 271 -41.78 13.60 3.85
C ALA A 271 -41.99 13.99 2.38
N GLY A 272 -42.22 13.05 1.49
CA GLY A 272 -42.43 13.26 0.05
C GLY A 272 -41.22 13.12 -0.83
N GLU A 273 -40.11 12.65 -0.25
CA GLU A 273 -38.88 12.39 -1.00
C GLU A 273 -39.06 11.19 -1.95
N LYS A 274 -38.26 11.20 -3.01
CA LYS A 274 -38.11 10.04 -3.89
C LYS A 274 -36.89 9.27 -3.44
N VAL A 275 -37.08 8.07 -2.92
CA VAL A 275 -36.00 7.19 -2.50
C VAL A 275 -35.70 6.17 -3.59
N TYR A 276 -34.43 6.04 -3.91
CA TYR A 276 -33.91 5.08 -4.92
C TYR A 276 -33.05 4.03 -4.21
N ILE A 277 -32.96 2.86 -4.83
CA ILE A 277 -32.11 1.75 -4.40
C ILE A 277 -31.04 1.50 -5.45
N ASP A 278 -29.82 1.26 -5.02
CA ASP A 278 -28.70 0.81 -5.87
C ASP A 278 -28.89 -0.67 -6.21
N MET A 279 -29.44 -0.92 -7.38
CA MET A 279 -29.72 -2.28 -7.88
C MET A 279 -28.44 -3.08 -8.12
N TRP A 280 -27.34 -2.41 -8.47
CA TRP A 280 -26.09 -3.07 -8.77
C TRP A 280 -25.39 -3.56 -7.49
N SER A 281 -25.29 -2.68 -6.50
CA SER A 281 -24.62 -3.04 -5.24
C SER A 281 -25.52 -3.87 -4.30
N SER A 282 -26.83 -3.67 -4.33
CA SER A 282 -27.75 -4.40 -3.45
C SER A 282 -28.03 -5.82 -3.90
N TRP A 283 -27.99 -6.11 -5.19
CA TRP A 283 -28.39 -7.41 -5.75
C TRP A 283 -27.55 -7.85 -6.96
N GLY A 284 -26.47 -7.18 -7.28
CA GLY A 284 -25.60 -7.55 -8.40
C GLY A 284 -26.26 -7.47 -9.80
N MET A 285 -27.25 -6.58 -9.97
CA MET A 285 -28.05 -6.51 -11.21
C MET A 285 -27.35 -5.81 -12.37
N GLN A 286 -26.09 -5.48 -12.27
CA GLN A 286 -25.31 -4.87 -13.35
C GLN A 286 -25.25 -5.77 -14.58
N GLY A 287 -25.65 -5.26 -15.73
CA GLY A 287 -25.70 -6.00 -16.99
C GLY A 287 -26.89 -6.97 -17.13
N MET A 288 -27.77 -7.07 -16.13
CA MET A 288 -29.00 -7.83 -16.20
C MET A 288 -30.04 -7.08 -17.04
N THR A 289 -31.00 -7.79 -17.62
CA THR A 289 -31.99 -7.18 -18.53
C THR A 289 -33.44 -7.51 -18.15
N ASP A 290 -34.36 -6.59 -18.47
CA ASP A 290 -35.80 -6.83 -18.40
C ASP A 290 -36.29 -7.78 -19.54
N GLU A 291 -37.59 -8.09 -19.57
CA GLU A 291 -38.22 -8.92 -20.59
C GLU A 291 -38.11 -8.32 -22.04
N ASN A 292 -37.81 -7.03 -22.15
CA ASN A 292 -37.68 -6.33 -23.42
C ASN A 292 -36.20 -6.20 -23.85
N GLY A 293 -35.26 -6.67 -23.02
CA GLY A 293 -33.83 -6.57 -23.25
C GLY A 293 -33.21 -5.22 -22.86
N ASN A 294 -33.88 -4.39 -22.04
CA ASN A 294 -33.30 -3.18 -21.48
C ASN A 294 -32.47 -3.53 -20.24
N GLU A 295 -31.25 -3.00 -20.16
CA GLU A 295 -30.36 -3.20 -19.01
C GLU A 295 -30.95 -2.58 -17.74
N CYS A 296 -30.68 -3.22 -16.60
CA CYS A 296 -31.09 -2.75 -15.28
C CYS A 296 -30.29 -1.45 -14.96
N PRO A 297 -30.96 -0.31 -14.74
CA PRO A 297 -30.29 0.88 -14.25
C PRO A 297 -29.72 0.67 -12.86
N GLN A 298 -28.61 1.33 -12.53
CA GLN A 298 -28.04 1.29 -11.20
C GLN A 298 -29.08 1.75 -10.14
N TRP A 299 -29.73 2.87 -10.37
CA TRP A 299 -30.65 3.46 -9.41
C TRP A 299 -32.10 3.34 -9.86
N LEU A 300 -32.92 2.68 -9.08
CA LEU A 300 -34.36 2.58 -9.31
C LEU A 300 -35.16 2.99 -8.07
N PRO A 301 -36.31 3.66 -8.26
CA PRO A 301 -37.21 3.96 -7.14
C PRO A 301 -37.52 2.68 -6.32
N VAL A 302 -37.46 2.76 -5.00
CA VAL A 302 -37.75 1.62 -4.10
C VAL A 302 -39.13 0.98 -4.33
N ASN A 303 -40.05 1.64 -5.00
CA ASN A 303 -41.38 1.15 -5.36
C ASN A 303 -41.47 0.68 -6.84
N ASP A 304 -40.37 0.68 -7.59
CA ASP A 304 -40.35 0.18 -8.96
C ASP A 304 -40.56 -1.35 -8.98
N THR A 305 -41.47 -1.80 -9.83
CA THR A 305 -41.84 -3.22 -9.97
C THR A 305 -41.36 -3.84 -11.28
N THR A 306 -40.53 -3.14 -12.04
CA THR A 306 -39.91 -3.68 -13.26
C THR A 306 -39.02 -4.85 -12.88
N LEU A 307 -39.25 -5.97 -13.53
CA LEU A 307 -38.55 -7.24 -13.26
C LEU A 307 -37.31 -7.31 -14.16
N TYR A 308 -36.19 -7.54 -13.54
CA TYR A 308 -34.91 -7.83 -14.20
C TYR A 308 -34.50 -9.24 -13.87
N ARG A 309 -33.83 -9.90 -14.82
CA ARG A 309 -33.47 -11.28 -14.69
C ARG A 309 -32.16 -11.46 -13.95
N ASP A 310 -32.21 -12.17 -12.85
CA ASP A 310 -31.01 -12.60 -12.12
C ASP A 310 -30.48 -13.90 -12.77
N LEU A 311 -29.30 -13.82 -13.37
CA LEU A 311 -28.65 -14.96 -14.02
C LEU A 311 -27.84 -15.83 -13.03
N ALA A 312 -27.71 -15.42 -11.77
CA ALA A 312 -27.03 -16.20 -10.73
C ALA A 312 -27.92 -17.35 -10.20
N ILE A 313 -29.21 -17.31 -10.44
CA ILE A 313 -30.14 -18.38 -10.01
C ILE A 313 -29.98 -19.63 -10.91
N GLU A 314 -29.83 -20.81 -10.31
CA GLU A 314 -29.57 -22.09 -10.98
C GLU A 314 -30.59 -22.45 -12.11
N ASP A 315 -31.86 -22.05 -11.99
CA ASP A 315 -32.84 -22.12 -13.07
C ASP A 315 -33.34 -20.75 -13.51
N PRO A 316 -32.69 -20.13 -14.51
CA PRO A 316 -33.05 -18.80 -14.99
C PRO A 316 -34.47 -18.73 -15.61
N ASN A 317 -35.20 -19.81 -15.68
CA ASN A 317 -36.60 -19.82 -16.10
C ASN A 317 -37.57 -19.98 -14.93
N ALA A 318 -37.04 -20.08 -13.70
CA ALA A 318 -37.90 -20.09 -12.52
C ALA A 318 -38.60 -18.73 -12.33
N ASP A 319 -39.79 -18.74 -11.74
CA ASP A 319 -40.55 -17.50 -11.48
C ASP A 319 -39.82 -16.57 -10.46
N ASP A 320 -38.97 -17.13 -9.61
CA ASP A 320 -38.13 -16.44 -8.62
C ASP A 320 -36.78 -15.95 -9.17
N ALA A 321 -36.46 -16.24 -10.42
CA ALA A 321 -35.28 -15.69 -11.11
C ALA A 321 -35.45 -14.23 -11.57
N TRP A 322 -36.54 -13.58 -11.20
CA TRP A 322 -36.85 -12.21 -11.59
C TRP A 322 -36.96 -11.30 -10.36
N VAL A 323 -36.21 -10.22 -10.35
CA VAL A 323 -36.06 -9.31 -9.22
C VAL A 323 -36.42 -7.86 -9.61
N SER A 324 -37.11 -7.14 -8.71
CA SER A 324 -37.40 -5.72 -8.86
C SER A 324 -36.87 -4.92 -7.67
N ALA A 325 -36.69 -3.61 -7.83
CA ALA A 325 -36.32 -2.72 -6.71
C ALA A 325 -37.30 -2.85 -5.54
N ASN A 326 -38.60 -2.94 -5.82
CA ASN A 326 -39.61 -3.15 -4.78
C ASN A 326 -39.46 -4.49 -4.05
N TYR A 327 -39.06 -5.54 -4.74
CA TYR A 327 -38.75 -6.82 -4.11
C TYR A 327 -37.57 -6.71 -3.17
N ILE A 328 -36.45 -6.10 -3.61
CA ILE A 328 -35.24 -5.92 -2.81
C ILE A 328 -35.55 -5.10 -1.56
N TYR A 329 -36.27 -3.98 -1.70
CA TYR A 329 -36.68 -3.16 -0.58
C TYR A 329 -37.49 -3.94 0.48
N ASN A 330 -38.44 -4.74 0.04
CA ASN A 330 -39.25 -5.58 0.94
C ASN A 330 -38.49 -6.76 1.53
N HIS A 331 -37.42 -7.23 0.86
CA HIS A 331 -36.60 -8.35 1.30
C HIS A 331 -35.62 -7.92 2.39
N TYR A 332 -34.85 -6.86 2.14
CA TYR A 332 -33.88 -6.34 3.10
C TYR A 332 -34.47 -5.43 4.18
N GLY A 333 -35.45 -4.61 3.83
CA GLY A 333 -36.00 -3.58 4.70
C GLY A 333 -35.14 -2.32 4.80
N SER A 334 -35.77 -1.27 5.34
CA SER A 334 -35.17 0.08 5.43
C SER A 334 -33.85 0.10 6.17
N GLU A 335 -33.79 -0.53 7.35
CA GLU A 335 -32.62 -0.52 8.23
C GLU A 335 -31.40 -1.11 7.56
N THR A 336 -31.51 -2.30 6.95
CA THR A 336 -30.40 -2.97 6.26
C THR A 336 -29.92 -2.16 5.05
N LEU A 337 -30.82 -1.62 4.26
CA LEU A 337 -30.48 -0.86 3.06
C LEU A 337 -29.77 0.45 3.38
N MET A 338 -30.17 1.12 4.45
CA MET A 338 -29.50 2.33 4.93
C MET A 338 -28.13 2.02 5.52
N ALA A 339 -28.03 1.04 6.40
CA ALA A 339 -26.76 0.65 7.02
C ALA A 339 -25.66 0.27 5.99
N ASN A 340 -26.07 -0.20 4.80
CA ASN A 340 -25.15 -0.54 3.72
C ASN A 340 -25.10 0.52 2.60
N SER A 341 -25.62 1.72 2.83
CA SER A 341 -25.65 2.83 1.86
C SER A 341 -26.26 2.44 0.50
N LEU A 342 -27.23 1.51 0.50
CA LEU A 342 -27.86 0.99 -0.70
C LEU A 342 -29.11 1.77 -1.14
N VAL A 343 -29.50 2.79 -0.39
CA VAL A 343 -30.62 3.68 -0.70
C VAL A 343 -30.18 5.13 -0.63
N ALA A 344 -30.73 5.94 -1.55
CA ALA A 344 -30.38 7.34 -1.65
C ALA A 344 -31.53 8.20 -2.16
N ILE A 345 -31.42 9.50 -1.96
CA ILE A 345 -32.33 10.51 -2.49
C ILE A 345 -31.68 11.16 -3.70
N PRO A 346 -32.38 11.27 -4.85
CA PRO A 346 -31.85 12.05 -5.95
C PRO A 346 -31.81 13.52 -5.57
N VAL A 347 -30.62 14.06 -5.52
CA VAL A 347 -30.43 15.51 -5.39
C VAL A 347 -30.85 16.13 -6.70
N ASN A 348 -31.82 17.04 -6.68
CA ASN A 348 -32.17 17.82 -7.87
C ASN A 348 -30.89 18.52 -8.32
N ASN A 349 -30.40 18.11 -9.47
CA ASN A 349 -29.27 18.73 -10.09
C ASN A 349 -29.69 20.14 -10.56
N GLU A 350 -29.64 21.10 -9.64
CA GLU A 350 -29.61 22.51 -10.01
C GLU A 350 -28.33 22.85 -10.79
N HIS A 351 -27.41 21.88 -10.91
CA HIS A 351 -26.07 21.96 -11.51
C HIS A 351 -25.96 21.20 -12.85
N LEU A 352 -27.07 20.98 -13.58
CA LEU A 352 -27.02 20.35 -14.91
C LEU A 352 -26.02 21.03 -15.86
N ASP A 353 -25.68 22.29 -15.62
CA ASP A 353 -24.74 23.12 -16.39
C ASP A 353 -23.61 23.66 -15.47
N TYR A 354 -23.08 22.86 -14.53
CA TYR A 354 -22.04 23.33 -13.61
C TYR A 354 -20.79 23.76 -14.37
N ALA A 355 -20.45 25.07 -14.28
CA ALA A 355 -19.33 25.62 -15.01
C ALA A 355 -17.97 25.33 -14.32
N TRP A 356 -16.92 25.20 -15.10
CA TRP A 356 -15.55 25.07 -14.57
C TRP A 356 -15.13 26.31 -13.77
N ASP A 357 -15.36 27.48 -14.34
CA ASP A 357 -15.00 28.77 -13.73
C ASP A 357 -15.97 29.15 -12.62
N TRP A 358 -15.45 29.83 -11.61
CA TRP A 358 -16.24 30.35 -10.51
C TRP A 358 -17.42 31.20 -11.01
N GLN A 359 -18.61 30.92 -10.47
CA GLN A 359 -19.84 31.68 -10.70
C GLN A 359 -20.43 32.17 -9.38
N ASP A 360 -20.77 33.46 -9.29
CA ASP A 360 -21.32 34.07 -8.05
C ASP A 360 -22.71 33.54 -7.67
N ASP A 361 -23.38 32.82 -8.57
CA ASP A 361 -24.70 32.22 -8.34
C ASP A 361 -24.62 30.76 -7.84
N GLY A 362 -23.40 30.23 -7.65
CA GLY A 362 -23.17 28.87 -7.18
C GLY A 362 -23.20 27.77 -8.26
N ASN A 363 -23.46 28.13 -9.54
CA ASN A 363 -23.52 27.16 -10.65
C ASN A 363 -22.16 26.95 -11.32
N GLY A 364 -21.07 27.09 -10.59
CA GLY A 364 -19.73 26.86 -11.12
C GLY A 364 -18.64 27.13 -10.10
N GLY A 365 -17.46 26.64 -10.47
CA GLY A 365 -16.24 26.80 -9.70
C GLY A 365 -15.65 25.46 -9.30
N VAL A 366 -14.76 24.92 -10.14
CA VAL A 366 -13.88 23.81 -9.76
C VAL A 366 -12.61 24.40 -9.16
N GLY A 367 -12.22 23.90 -7.99
CA GLY A 367 -11.09 24.40 -7.20
C GLY A 367 -9.72 24.10 -7.81
N LEU A 368 -9.58 24.24 -9.11
CA LEU A 368 -8.30 24.16 -9.83
C LEU A 368 -8.17 25.38 -10.74
N VAL A 369 -7.38 26.37 -10.32
CA VAL A 369 -7.35 27.72 -10.90
C VAL A 369 -5.97 28.04 -11.45
N GLN A 370 -5.88 28.35 -12.74
CA GLN A 370 -4.63 28.81 -13.34
C GLN A 370 -4.29 30.22 -12.87
N VAL A 371 -3.07 30.44 -12.36
CA VAL A 371 -2.54 31.73 -11.93
C VAL A 371 -1.70 32.36 -13.04
N ASP A 372 -0.77 31.61 -13.60
CA ASP A 372 0.05 31.97 -14.75
C ASP A 372 0.47 30.74 -15.55
N ASP A 373 1.45 30.88 -16.48
CA ASP A 373 1.91 29.77 -17.35
C ASP A 373 2.48 28.58 -16.55
N TYR A 374 3.05 28.81 -15.36
CA TYR A 374 3.74 27.81 -14.55
C TYR A 374 3.26 27.76 -13.10
N THR A 375 2.07 28.30 -12.83
CA THR A 375 1.52 28.35 -11.47
C THR A 375 0.01 28.12 -11.54
N PHE A 376 -0.49 27.27 -10.66
CA PHE A 376 -1.94 27.10 -10.45
C PHE A 376 -2.23 26.86 -8.97
N ASP A 377 -3.46 27.13 -8.56
CA ASP A 377 -3.95 26.93 -7.22
C ASP A 377 -4.92 25.74 -7.18
N ILE A 378 -4.82 24.93 -6.12
CA ILE A 378 -5.74 23.84 -5.80
C ILE A 378 -6.53 24.26 -4.57
N ILE A 379 -7.84 24.32 -4.67
CA ILE A 379 -8.74 24.62 -3.55
C ILE A 379 -9.52 23.35 -3.21
N LEU A 380 -9.44 22.91 -1.97
CA LEU A 380 -10.05 21.68 -1.47
C LEU A 380 -11.37 21.95 -0.75
N ASP A 381 -12.22 20.94 -0.65
CA ASP A 381 -13.44 21.02 0.17
C ASP A 381 -13.10 21.18 1.66
N ASN A 382 -11.98 20.59 2.10
CA ASN A 382 -11.58 20.56 3.50
C ASN A 382 -10.11 20.97 3.68
N GLU A 383 -9.77 21.35 4.91
CA GLU A 383 -8.37 21.58 5.32
C GLU A 383 -7.58 20.28 5.25
N ILE A 384 -6.31 20.34 4.85
CA ILE A 384 -5.42 19.18 4.74
C ILE A 384 -4.07 19.46 5.43
N ASP A 385 -3.48 18.44 6.07
CA ASP A 385 -2.14 18.58 6.63
C ASP A 385 -1.04 18.48 5.56
N ASP A 386 0.18 18.93 5.91
CA ASP A 386 1.31 18.98 4.98
C ASP A 386 1.70 17.60 4.48
N PHE A 387 1.65 16.58 5.34
CA PHE A 387 2.01 15.23 4.95
C PHE A 387 1.04 14.71 3.90
N TYR A 388 -0.28 14.77 4.16
CA TYR A 388 -1.27 14.27 3.22
C TYR A 388 -1.34 15.10 1.93
N LEU A 389 -1.08 16.41 2.01
CA LEU A 389 -0.97 17.24 0.81
C LEU A 389 0.15 16.74 -0.10
N HIS A 390 1.37 16.63 0.40
CA HIS A 390 2.50 16.11 -0.37
C HIS A 390 2.26 14.68 -0.85
N TYR A 391 1.76 13.81 0.03
CA TYR A 391 1.47 12.42 -0.28
C TYR A 391 0.44 12.27 -1.41
N LYS A 392 -0.62 13.06 -1.42
CA LYS A 392 -1.59 13.08 -2.53
C LYS A 392 -1.03 13.67 -3.80
N LEU A 393 -0.11 14.62 -3.69
CA LEU A 393 0.59 15.24 -4.82
C LEU A 393 1.76 14.38 -5.36
N THR A 394 2.05 13.20 -4.81
CA THR A 394 2.87 12.17 -5.49
C THR A 394 2.10 11.53 -6.66
N GLY A 395 0.77 11.58 -6.64
CA GLY A 395 -0.07 11.20 -7.77
C GLY A 395 -0.02 12.22 -8.92
N ASN A 396 -0.58 11.82 -10.04
CA ASN A 396 -0.67 12.68 -11.21
C ASN A 396 -1.95 12.43 -12.00
N TRP A 397 -2.38 13.44 -12.75
CA TRP A 397 -3.53 13.36 -13.67
C TRP A 397 -3.19 13.95 -15.04
N LEU A 398 -1.93 14.30 -15.27
CA LEU A 398 -1.49 14.99 -16.48
C LEU A 398 -1.55 14.09 -17.71
N VAL A 399 -2.15 14.59 -18.80
CA VAL A 399 -2.20 13.92 -20.11
C VAL A 399 -1.76 14.89 -21.21
N HIS A 400 -1.07 14.37 -22.23
CA HIS A 400 -0.65 15.17 -23.37
C HIS A 400 -1.85 15.49 -24.27
N ARG A 401 -2.23 16.75 -24.33
CA ARG A 401 -3.49 17.23 -24.96
C ARG A 401 -3.68 16.71 -26.39
N GLU A 402 -2.70 16.88 -27.27
CA GLU A 402 -2.82 16.46 -28.67
C GLU A 402 -3.05 14.95 -28.81
N THR A 403 -2.32 14.13 -28.04
CA THR A 403 -2.46 12.67 -28.08
C THR A 403 -3.78 12.22 -27.44
N TYR A 404 -4.20 12.88 -26.36
CA TYR A 404 -5.46 12.57 -25.67
C TYR A 404 -6.66 12.83 -26.60
N GLU A 405 -6.73 14.01 -27.25
CA GLU A 405 -7.80 14.36 -28.20
C GLU A 405 -7.84 13.42 -29.42
N LYS A 406 -6.69 13.03 -29.93
CA LYS A 406 -6.58 12.09 -31.05
C LYS A 406 -7.12 10.69 -30.70
N THR A 407 -7.06 10.28 -29.45
CA THR A 407 -7.43 8.94 -29.00
C THR A 407 -8.78 8.89 -28.29
N LYS A 408 -9.44 10.05 -28.09
CA LYS A 408 -10.75 10.18 -27.46
C LYS A 408 -11.87 9.72 -28.40
N ASP A 409 -12.77 8.87 -27.90
CA ASP A 409 -13.98 8.42 -28.58
C ASP A 409 -15.18 8.77 -27.68
N GLU A 410 -15.62 10.03 -27.74
CA GLU A 410 -16.72 10.54 -26.93
C GLU A 410 -18.04 9.78 -27.15
N ALA A 411 -18.26 9.26 -28.36
CA ALA A 411 -19.50 8.55 -28.64
C ALA A 411 -19.66 7.24 -27.85
N ASN A 412 -18.53 6.66 -27.43
CA ASN A 412 -18.48 5.42 -26.65
C ASN A 412 -17.98 5.63 -25.21
N GLY A 413 -17.70 6.88 -24.80
CA GLY A 413 -17.17 7.19 -23.48
C GLY A 413 -15.78 6.57 -23.19
N VAL A 414 -14.94 6.41 -24.22
CA VAL A 414 -13.65 5.70 -24.13
C VAL A 414 -12.51 6.58 -24.61
N ASN A 415 -11.39 6.58 -23.90
CA ASN A 415 -10.14 7.14 -24.38
C ASN A 415 -9.03 6.08 -24.41
N ARG A 416 -8.28 6.01 -25.51
CA ARG A 416 -7.16 5.07 -25.70
C ARG A 416 -5.79 5.71 -25.50
N TYR A 417 -5.74 6.87 -24.89
CA TYR A 417 -4.49 7.48 -24.44
C TYR A 417 -3.75 6.54 -23.51
N ASN A 418 -2.45 6.37 -23.70
CA ASN A 418 -1.64 5.48 -22.89
C ASN A 418 -2.25 4.06 -22.74
N THR A 419 -2.76 3.50 -23.84
CA THR A 419 -3.41 2.19 -23.83
C THR A 419 -2.94 1.34 -25.01
N GLY A 420 -2.43 0.14 -24.70
CA GLY A 420 -2.18 -0.98 -25.63
C GLY A 420 -1.20 -0.72 -26.77
N SER A 421 -0.53 0.44 -26.84
CA SER A 421 0.30 0.81 -27.99
C SER A 421 1.30 1.92 -27.67
N VAL A 422 2.52 1.77 -28.17
CA VAL A 422 3.54 2.84 -28.15
C VAL A 422 3.06 4.12 -28.86
N ALA A 423 2.29 4.00 -29.93
CA ALA A 423 1.82 5.14 -30.72
C ALA A 423 0.81 6.03 -29.98
N ASN A 424 0.16 5.50 -28.94
CA ASN A 424 -0.80 6.23 -28.12
C ASN A 424 -0.19 6.66 -26.76
N THR A 425 1.11 6.38 -26.56
CA THR A 425 1.80 6.61 -25.28
C THR A 425 2.65 7.86 -25.35
N MET A 426 2.50 8.72 -24.35
CA MET A 426 3.33 9.90 -24.13
C MET A 426 3.93 9.89 -22.73
N SER A 427 5.20 10.24 -22.63
CA SER A 427 5.96 10.27 -21.38
C SER A 427 6.49 11.66 -21.06
N TYR A 428 6.51 12.00 -19.79
CA TYR A 428 7.25 13.12 -19.19
C TYR A 428 8.10 12.65 -18.00
N GLY A 429 8.14 11.34 -17.76
CA GLY A 429 8.97 10.69 -16.77
C GLY A 429 10.33 10.26 -17.32
N PRO A 430 11.13 9.53 -16.50
CA PRO A 430 12.51 9.14 -16.84
C PRO A 430 12.61 8.15 -18.01
N TYR A 431 11.53 7.45 -18.37
CA TYR A 431 11.55 6.46 -19.44
C TYR A 431 10.44 6.68 -20.46
N VAL A 432 10.64 6.16 -21.67
CA VAL A 432 9.66 6.10 -22.75
C VAL A 432 9.37 4.65 -23.13
N LEU A 433 8.11 4.33 -23.40
CA LEU A 433 7.73 3.01 -23.91
C LEU A 433 8.25 2.85 -25.35
N THR A 434 9.02 1.80 -25.61
CA THR A 434 9.64 1.53 -26.91
C THR A 434 9.02 0.36 -27.65
N SER A 435 8.50 -0.63 -26.93
CA SER A 435 7.71 -1.74 -27.49
C SER A 435 6.65 -2.20 -26.52
N PHE A 436 5.56 -2.73 -27.04
CA PHE A 436 4.50 -3.38 -26.28
C PHE A 436 3.83 -4.45 -27.13
N GLU A 437 3.82 -5.68 -26.64
CA GLU A 437 3.09 -6.81 -27.19
C GLU A 437 2.34 -7.51 -26.07
N PHE A 438 1.02 -7.46 -26.11
CA PHE A 438 0.13 -8.01 -25.08
C PHE A 438 0.40 -9.50 -24.85
N ASP A 439 0.43 -9.95 -23.60
CA ASP A 439 0.76 -11.30 -23.17
C ASP A 439 2.11 -11.84 -23.70
N SER A 440 3.04 -10.94 -23.98
CA SER A 440 4.36 -11.31 -24.50
C SER A 440 5.47 -10.51 -23.79
N HIS A 441 5.63 -9.23 -24.12
CA HIS A 441 6.67 -8.40 -23.53
C HIS A 441 6.41 -6.92 -23.76
N PHE A 442 7.06 -6.08 -22.94
CA PHE A 442 7.18 -4.66 -23.18
C PHE A 442 8.55 -4.13 -22.75
N THR A 443 9.00 -3.09 -23.43
CA THR A 443 10.29 -2.47 -23.14
C THR A 443 10.20 -0.96 -23.03
N LEU A 444 10.99 -0.40 -22.13
CA LEU A 444 11.16 1.04 -22.01
C LEU A 444 12.66 1.38 -22.13
N ALA A 445 12.93 2.59 -22.58
CA ALA A 445 14.29 3.14 -22.65
C ALA A 445 14.30 4.54 -22.01
N ARG A 446 15.47 5.07 -21.71
CA ARG A 446 15.62 6.44 -21.17
C ARG A 446 14.89 7.45 -22.03
N ASN A 447 14.22 8.38 -21.37
CA ASN A 447 13.66 9.58 -21.99
C ASN A 447 14.74 10.66 -22.01
N GLU A 448 15.44 10.83 -23.11
CA GLU A 448 16.54 11.79 -23.23
C GLU A 448 16.12 13.27 -23.02
N ASN A 449 14.81 13.55 -23.02
CA ASN A 449 14.24 14.85 -22.74
C ASN A 449 13.83 15.05 -21.28
N TRP A 450 13.97 14.02 -20.43
CA TRP A 450 13.65 14.16 -19.02
C TRP A 450 14.69 15.01 -18.29
N TYR A 451 14.24 16.04 -17.58
CA TYR A 451 15.08 17.03 -16.90
C TYR A 451 16.05 16.41 -15.87
N GLY A 452 15.65 15.33 -15.19
CA GLY A 452 16.39 14.73 -14.10
C GLY A 452 17.77 14.18 -14.50
N TYR A 453 18.02 13.90 -15.80
CA TYR A 453 19.37 13.49 -16.23
C TYR A 453 20.38 14.63 -16.28
N THR A 454 19.93 15.89 -16.17
CA THR A 454 20.81 17.06 -16.34
C THR A 454 20.64 18.14 -15.28
N ASP A 455 19.69 18.02 -14.37
CA ASP A 455 19.35 19.05 -13.38
C ASP A 455 20.31 19.11 -12.18
N GLY A 456 21.15 18.10 -12.01
CA GLY A 456 22.07 17.93 -10.88
C GLY A 456 21.42 17.54 -9.56
N LYS A 457 20.08 17.47 -9.47
CA LYS A 457 19.36 17.02 -8.29
C LYS A 457 19.27 15.49 -8.24
N HIS A 458 19.21 14.86 -9.41
CA HIS A 458 19.14 13.40 -9.57
C HIS A 458 20.53 12.77 -9.78
N ASN A 459 21.57 13.36 -9.21
CA ASN A 459 22.95 12.88 -9.36
C ASN A 459 23.13 11.44 -8.88
N GLY A 460 23.61 10.55 -9.77
CA GLY A 460 23.78 9.13 -9.49
C GLY A 460 22.48 8.29 -9.47
N GLN A 461 21.34 8.90 -9.79
CA GLN A 461 20.06 8.22 -9.88
C GLN A 461 19.73 7.80 -11.32
N TYR A 462 18.79 6.85 -11.48
CA TYR A 462 18.30 6.39 -12.79
C TYR A 462 19.42 5.97 -13.76
N SER A 463 20.41 5.23 -13.26
CA SER A 463 21.53 4.72 -14.10
C SER A 463 21.07 3.61 -15.05
N THR A 464 19.90 2.99 -14.83
CA THR A 464 19.28 2.01 -15.74
C THR A 464 18.95 2.69 -17.07
N THR A 465 19.44 2.10 -18.19
CA THR A 465 19.16 2.65 -19.52
C THR A 465 17.94 2.02 -20.19
N ASN A 466 17.63 0.79 -19.86
CA ASN A 466 16.53 0.03 -20.43
C ASN A 466 15.81 -0.79 -19.37
N LEU A 467 14.50 -0.94 -19.55
CA LEU A 467 13.65 -1.84 -18.78
C LEU A 467 13.05 -2.86 -19.74
N ASP A 468 13.15 -4.15 -19.39
CA ASP A 468 12.70 -5.26 -20.23
C ASP A 468 11.81 -6.19 -19.40
N TYR A 469 10.53 -6.23 -19.71
CA TYR A 469 9.51 -6.98 -19.01
C TYR A 469 8.95 -8.10 -19.89
N THR A 470 9.09 -9.34 -19.41
CA THR A 470 8.58 -10.53 -20.10
C THR A 470 7.35 -11.07 -19.37
N TYR A 471 6.29 -11.38 -20.12
CA TYR A 471 5.12 -12.05 -19.58
C TYR A 471 5.40 -13.54 -19.36
N VAL A 472 5.17 -14.03 -18.14
CA VAL A 472 5.37 -15.44 -17.77
C VAL A 472 4.24 -15.88 -16.87
N SER A 473 3.38 -16.79 -17.31
CA SER A 473 2.20 -17.23 -16.58
C SER A 473 1.97 -18.74 -16.68
N GLY A 474 0.96 -19.22 -15.94
CA GLY A 474 0.54 -20.61 -15.91
C GLY A 474 1.33 -21.48 -14.92
N GLU A 475 1.02 -22.78 -14.89
CA GLU A 475 1.54 -23.74 -13.90
C GLU A 475 3.07 -23.88 -13.89
N THR A 476 3.74 -23.56 -14.99
CA THR A 476 5.22 -23.67 -15.12
C THR A 476 5.92 -22.33 -14.95
N ALA A 477 5.21 -21.24 -14.67
CA ALA A 477 5.77 -19.89 -14.61
C ALA A 477 6.95 -19.79 -13.64
N LYS A 478 6.82 -20.32 -12.44
CA LYS A 478 7.89 -20.32 -11.44
C LYS A 478 9.19 -20.99 -11.95
N ALA A 479 9.07 -22.16 -12.58
CA ALA A 479 10.21 -22.88 -13.13
C ALA A 479 10.85 -22.12 -14.31
N GLN A 480 10.05 -21.47 -15.14
CA GLN A 480 10.54 -20.65 -16.26
C GLN A 480 11.29 -19.41 -15.74
N MET A 481 10.72 -18.68 -14.76
CA MET A 481 11.39 -17.53 -14.13
C MET A 481 12.73 -17.94 -13.50
N LYS A 482 12.75 -19.06 -12.79
CA LYS A 482 13.99 -19.62 -12.23
C LYS A 482 15.04 -19.88 -13.33
N GLU A 483 14.66 -20.55 -14.42
CA GLU A 483 15.56 -20.81 -15.53
C GLU A 483 16.05 -19.50 -16.14
N MET A 484 15.17 -18.53 -16.39
CA MET A 484 15.56 -17.21 -16.92
C MET A 484 16.58 -16.52 -16.00
N PHE A 485 16.36 -16.54 -14.69
CA PHE A 485 17.28 -15.95 -13.71
C PHE A 485 18.64 -16.66 -13.72
N MET A 486 18.66 -17.99 -13.73
CA MET A 486 19.92 -18.77 -13.76
C MET A 486 20.70 -18.61 -15.07
N LEU A 487 20.02 -18.22 -16.16
CA LEU A 487 20.63 -17.87 -17.45
C LEU A 487 21.06 -16.38 -17.52
N GLY A 488 20.85 -15.59 -16.45
CA GLY A 488 21.16 -14.15 -16.40
C GLY A 488 20.19 -13.26 -17.15
N ASN A 489 18.96 -13.74 -17.39
CA ASN A 489 17.91 -13.06 -18.13
C ASN A 489 16.79 -12.47 -17.25
N LEU A 490 16.95 -12.51 -15.93
CA LEU A 490 16.14 -11.76 -14.96
C LEU A 490 17.05 -11.07 -13.95
N SER A 491 16.62 -9.92 -13.47
CA SER A 491 17.28 -9.14 -12.43
C SER A 491 17.02 -9.70 -11.04
N ASP A 492 15.81 -10.25 -10.82
CA ASP A 492 15.39 -10.82 -9.55
C ASP A 492 14.63 -12.13 -9.75
N TYR A 493 14.69 -13.00 -8.74
CA TYR A 493 13.92 -14.24 -8.69
C TYR A 493 13.42 -14.47 -7.27
N THR A 494 12.11 -14.36 -7.05
CA THR A 494 11.47 -14.59 -5.75
C THR A 494 11.49 -16.09 -5.43
N ILE A 495 12.13 -16.47 -4.32
CA ILE A 495 12.15 -17.85 -3.82
C ILE A 495 10.93 -18.12 -2.95
N ASP A 496 10.56 -19.40 -2.86
CA ASP A 496 9.53 -19.85 -1.91
C ASP A 496 10.14 -20.67 -0.77
N GLY A 497 9.29 -21.08 0.17
CA GLY A 497 9.73 -21.85 1.32
C GLY A 497 10.43 -23.16 0.99
N THR A 498 10.11 -23.79 -0.16
CA THR A 498 10.75 -25.05 -0.59
C THR A 498 12.18 -24.84 -1.06
N GLU A 499 12.48 -23.66 -1.56
CA GLU A 499 13.79 -23.24 -2.08
C GLU A 499 14.69 -22.62 -1.00
N TRP A 500 14.12 -22.26 0.14
CA TRP A 500 14.83 -21.63 1.26
C TRP A 500 16.06 -22.46 1.70
N SER A 501 15.95 -23.78 1.77
CA SER A 501 17.06 -24.66 2.15
C SER A 501 18.23 -24.61 1.15
N THR A 502 17.98 -24.24 -0.10
CA THR A 502 18.98 -24.16 -1.17
C THR A 502 19.64 -22.79 -1.24
N TYR A 503 18.85 -21.72 -1.14
CA TYR A 503 19.30 -20.36 -1.42
C TYR A 503 19.34 -19.44 -0.20
N GLY A 504 18.73 -19.81 0.92
CA GLY A 504 18.60 -18.94 2.09
C GLY A 504 19.91 -18.46 2.72
N ASN A 505 21.03 -19.11 2.40
CA ASN A 505 22.37 -18.67 2.82
C ASN A 505 23.16 -17.98 1.69
N SER A 506 22.56 -17.75 0.52
CA SER A 506 23.22 -17.03 -0.57
C SER A 506 23.46 -15.58 -0.15
N ARG A 507 24.65 -15.05 -0.46
CA ARG A 507 24.95 -13.62 -0.27
C ARG A 507 24.11 -12.68 -1.16
N TYR A 508 23.39 -13.26 -2.11
CA TYR A 508 22.50 -12.53 -3.02
C TYR A 508 21.04 -12.60 -2.60
N ILE A 509 20.75 -13.22 -1.45
CA ILE A 509 19.42 -13.17 -0.84
C ILE A 509 19.16 -11.75 -0.36
N MET A 510 18.01 -11.26 -0.73
CA MET A 510 17.43 -10.02 -0.23
C MET A 510 16.02 -10.34 0.29
N SER A 511 15.74 -9.92 1.52
CA SER A 511 14.40 -10.01 2.11
C SER A 511 13.91 -8.62 2.38
N GLU A 512 12.76 -8.30 1.82
CA GLU A 512 12.12 -7.01 1.95
C GLU A 512 10.79 -7.19 2.67
N PRO A 513 10.47 -6.36 3.67
CA PRO A 513 9.17 -6.40 4.29
C PRO A 513 8.11 -5.98 3.25
N GLU A 514 7.04 -6.75 3.17
CA GLU A 514 5.80 -6.29 2.55
C GLU A 514 5.00 -5.46 3.55
N SER A 515 4.05 -4.68 3.08
CA SER A 515 3.17 -3.90 3.97
C SER A 515 2.16 -4.77 4.74
N TYR A 516 2.14 -6.07 4.51
CA TYR A 516 1.11 -6.98 5.00
C TYR A 516 1.44 -7.55 6.38
N ALA A 517 0.45 -7.45 7.31
CA ALA A 517 0.40 -8.22 8.54
C ALA A 517 -0.69 -9.29 8.40
N TYR A 518 -0.28 -10.55 8.20
CA TYR A 518 -1.21 -11.67 8.06
C TYR A 518 -1.80 -12.09 9.39
N GLN A 519 -3.11 -12.27 9.42
CA GLN A 519 -3.85 -12.47 10.66
C GLN A 519 -5.13 -13.28 10.46
N PHE A 520 -5.63 -13.85 11.54
CA PHE A 520 -6.99 -14.34 11.59
C PHE A 520 -7.94 -13.20 11.93
N PHE A 521 -8.95 -13.05 11.12
CA PHE A 521 -10.09 -12.18 11.37
C PHE A 521 -11.20 -13.05 11.96
N LEU A 522 -11.74 -12.63 13.09
CA LEU A 522 -12.77 -13.34 13.81
C LEU A 522 -14.06 -12.53 13.81
N ALA A 523 -15.16 -13.15 13.46
CA ALA A 523 -16.48 -12.57 13.65
C ALA A 523 -16.75 -12.38 15.17
N THR A 524 -17.08 -11.16 15.55
CA THR A 524 -17.21 -10.76 16.96
C THR A 524 -18.63 -10.46 17.39
N ASP A 525 -19.53 -10.15 16.46
CA ASP A 525 -20.95 -10.06 16.77
C ASP A 525 -21.60 -11.44 16.68
N ARG A 526 -22.19 -11.83 17.76
CA ARG A 526 -22.90 -13.10 17.90
C ARG A 526 -24.15 -12.87 18.75
N SER A 527 -24.83 -11.76 18.50
CA SER A 527 -26.12 -11.48 19.09
C SER A 527 -27.14 -12.55 18.70
N GLN A 528 -28.16 -12.72 19.52
CA GLN A 528 -29.19 -13.74 19.26
C GLN A 528 -29.94 -13.44 17.95
N ASP A 529 -30.22 -12.18 17.68
CA ASP A 529 -30.94 -11.74 16.48
C ASP A 529 -30.15 -12.06 15.20
N PHE A 530 -28.82 -11.83 15.25
CA PHE A 530 -27.89 -12.22 14.17
C PHE A 530 -27.91 -13.74 13.91
N LEU A 531 -27.75 -14.53 14.95
CA LEU A 531 -27.68 -15.99 14.85
C LEU A 531 -29.00 -16.64 14.44
N ASP A 532 -30.15 -16.04 14.78
CA ASP A 532 -31.47 -16.53 14.37
C ASP A 532 -31.73 -16.32 12.86
N GLY A 533 -30.99 -15.40 12.21
CA GLY A 533 -30.99 -15.19 10.77
C GLY A 533 -30.11 -16.22 10.00
N GLU A 534 -29.18 -16.85 10.68
CA GLU A 534 -28.18 -17.74 10.10
C GLU A 534 -28.66 -19.20 10.05
N SER A 535 -28.87 -19.73 8.87
CA SER A 535 -29.29 -21.15 8.67
C SER A 535 -28.13 -22.14 8.81
N SER A 536 -26.87 -21.71 8.81
CA SER A 536 -25.68 -22.58 8.80
C SER A 536 -24.84 -22.53 10.06
N ALA A 537 -25.08 -21.57 10.98
CA ALA A 537 -24.33 -21.42 12.21
C ALA A 537 -24.54 -22.63 13.16
N SER A 538 -23.45 -23.24 13.63
CA SER A 538 -23.56 -24.19 14.73
C SER A 538 -23.92 -23.44 16.02
N GLU A 539 -24.66 -24.09 16.94
CA GLU A 539 -25.09 -23.45 18.20
C GLU A 539 -23.92 -22.96 19.07
N ASN A 540 -22.70 -23.43 18.81
CA ASN A 540 -21.50 -23.07 19.57
C ASN A 540 -20.68 -21.91 18.97
N HIS A 541 -21.06 -21.34 17.85
CA HIS A 541 -20.42 -20.13 17.28
C HIS A 541 -20.52 -18.92 18.22
N LYS A 542 -21.53 -18.89 19.09
CA LYS A 542 -21.74 -17.81 20.06
C LYS A 542 -20.55 -17.53 20.96
N VAL A 543 -19.70 -18.54 21.21
CA VAL A 543 -18.48 -18.35 22.03
C VAL A 543 -17.48 -17.38 21.43
N LEU A 544 -17.51 -17.17 20.11
CA LEU A 544 -16.70 -16.14 19.45
C LEU A 544 -17.06 -14.71 19.88
N GLY A 545 -18.27 -14.46 20.36
CA GLY A 545 -18.67 -13.20 20.97
C GLY A 545 -17.88 -12.86 22.25
N LEU A 546 -17.34 -13.88 22.95
CA LEU A 546 -16.57 -13.68 24.18
C LEU A 546 -15.14 -13.25 23.86
N SER A 547 -14.74 -12.07 24.29
CA SER A 547 -13.35 -11.59 24.12
C SER A 547 -12.34 -12.49 24.82
N THR A 548 -12.70 -13.06 25.97
CA THR A 548 -11.87 -14.03 26.71
C THR A 548 -11.58 -15.29 25.87
N PHE A 549 -12.58 -15.78 25.12
CA PHE A 549 -12.39 -16.92 24.24
C PHE A 549 -11.44 -16.59 23.08
N ARG A 550 -11.64 -15.43 22.42
CA ARG A 550 -10.76 -14.97 21.33
C ARG A 550 -9.33 -14.72 21.83
N LYS A 551 -9.21 -14.19 23.04
CA LYS A 551 -7.91 -14.05 23.72
C LYS A 551 -7.23 -15.41 23.94
N ALA A 552 -7.97 -16.40 24.43
CA ALA A 552 -7.48 -17.77 24.58
C ALA A 552 -6.98 -18.35 23.24
N LEU A 553 -7.72 -18.13 22.14
CA LEU A 553 -7.28 -18.53 20.79
C LEU A 553 -5.96 -17.88 20.40
N SER A 554 -5.77 -16.58 20.69
CA SER A 554 -4.52 -15.87 20.37
C SER A 554 -3.30 -16.50 21.04
N PHE A 555 -3.40 -16.79 22.34
CA PHE A 555 -2.31 -17.43 23.12
C PHE A 555 -2.14 -18.93 22.82
N SER A 556 -3.12 -19.57 22.18
CA SER A 556 -3.06 -20.98 21.76
C SER A 556 -2.19 -21.20 20.53
N ILE A 557 -1.98 -20.18 19.70
CA ILE A 557 -1.31 -20.32 18.41
C ILE A 557 0.19 -20.15 18.56
N ASN A 558 0.94 -21.25 18.36
CA ASN A 558 2.40 -21.21 18.29
C ASN A 558 2.85 -20.66 16.93
N ARG A 559 3.03 -19.34 16.87
CA ARG A 559 3.39 -18.62 15.64
C ARG A 559 4.74 -19.04 15.09
N GLN A 560 5.71 -19.36 15.96
CA GLN A 560 7.02 -19.86 15.52
C GLN A 560 6.90 -21.20 14.77
N SER A 561 6.06 -22.10 15.25
CA SER A 561 5.80 -23.38 14.58
C SER A 561 5.07 -23.17 13.26
N TYR A 562 4.16 -22.19 13.22
CA TYR A 562 3.43 -21.81 12.01
C TYR A 562 4.40 -21.32 10.91
N ILE A 563 5.19 -20.27 11.19
CA ILE A 563 6.08 -19.70 10.19
C ILE A 563 7.19 -20.67 9.77
N THR A 564 7.74 -21.44 10.73
CA THR A 564 8.80 -22.42 10.40
C THR A 564 8.34 -23.45 9.38
N ARG A 565 7.04 -23.80 9.39
CA ARG A 565 6.50 -24.83 8.51
C ARG A 565 5.90 -24.30 7.23
N PHE A 566 5.18 -23.19 7.29
CA PHE A 566 4.35 -22.70 6.17
C PHE A 566 4.89 -21.41 5.55
N GLU A 567 5.55 -20.56 6.35
CA GLU A 567 6.02 -19.23 5.93
C GLU A 567 7.47 -18.97 6.39
N PRO A 568 8.44 -19.79 5.96
CA PRO A 568 9.80 -19.75 6.52
C PRO A 568 10.61 -18.49 6.18
N THR A 569 10.11 -17.66 5.28
CA THR A 569 10.67 -16.34 4.93
C THR A 569 10.08 -15.19 5.74
N SER A 570 9.04 -15.46 6.55
CA SER A 570 8.30 -14.47 7.32
C SER A 570 8.79 -14.39 8.77
N ASP A 571 8.46 -13.30 9.46
CA ASP A 571 8.68 -13.10 10.90
C ASP A 571 7.36 -13.19 11.69
N ILE A 572 7.45 -13.49 12.99
CA ILE A 572 6.28 -13.54 13.89
C ILE A 572 5.62 -12.15 13.90
N GLY A 573 4.32 -12.11 13.59
CA GLY A 573 3.49 -10.92 13.68
C GLY A 573 2.67 -10.93 14.99
N LEU A 574 2.77 -9.85 15.77
CA LEU A 574 2.00 -9.66 17.01
C LEU A 574 1.22 -8.35 17.03
N GLY A 575 1.45 -7.48 16.05
CA GLY A 575 0.79 -6.20 15.86
C GLY A 575 0.09 -6.07 14.51
N LEU A 576 -0.67 -5.01 14.36
CA LEU A 576 -1.43 -4.70 13.14
C LEU A 576 -0.56 -4.07 12.06
N LEU A 577 0.49 -3.38 12.47
CA LEU A 577 1.50 -2.77 11.60
C LEU A 577 2.83 -3.52 11.74
N ASN A 578 3.58 -3.67 10.66
CA ASN A 578 4.88 -4.32 10.66
C ASN A 578 6.05 -3.30 10.65
N ASP A 579 7.28 -3.79 10.45
CA ASP A 579 8.51 -2.98 10.48
C ASP A 579 8.64 -2.00 9.29
N LEU A 580 7.78 -2.10 8.28
CA LEU A 580 7.81 -1.22 7.12
C LEU A 580 7.25 0.18 7.42
N TYR A 581 6.28 0.26 8.32
CA TYR A 581 5.53 1.50 8.53
C TYR A 581 6.33 2.55 9.29
N ILE A 582 6.47 3.73 8.67
CA ILE A 582 7.21 4.88 9.18
C ILE A 582 6.23 5.85 9.81
N TYR A 583 6.42 6.17 11.11
CA TYR A 583 5.56 7.14 11.79
C TYR A 583 6.10 8.58 11.68
N ASN A 584 7.39 8.72 11.45
CA ASN A 584 8.04 10.01 11.32
C ASN A 584 8.85 10.07 10.01
N PRO A 585 8.29 10.63 8.95
CA PRO A 585 8.96 10.71 7.66
C PRO A 585 10.23 11.57 7.70
N ASP A 586 10.33 12.57 8.61
CA ASP A 586 11.49 13.44 8.71
C ASP A 586 12.74 12.71 9.20
N THR A 587 12.56 11.68 10.04
CA THR A 587 13.65 10.86 10.59
C THR A 587 13.76 9.50 9.94
N GLY A 588 12.73 9.05 9.22
CA GLY A 588 12.63 7.69 8.67
C GLY A 588 12.45 6.62 9.73
N GLU A 589 12.05 6.98 10.96
CA GLU A 589 11.91 6.06 12.06
C GLU A 589 10.67 5.19 11.87
N ALA A 590 10.88 3.86 11.86
CA ALA A 590 9.79 2.90 11.75
C ALA A 590 9.00 2.84 13.05
N TYR A 591 7.68 2.73 12.93
CA TYR A 591 6.78 2.63 14.08
C TYR A 591 7.18 1.49 15.04
N ARG A 592 7.50 0.30 14.50
CA ARG A 592 7.86 -0.88 15.32
C ARG A 592 9.19 -0.75 16.06
N ASP A 593 10.06 0.16 15.67
CA ASP A 593 11.31 0.41 16.37
C ASP A 593 11.13 1.29 17.61
N THR A 594 9.98 1.97 17.75
CA THR A 594 9.70 2.87 18.87
C THR A 594 9.36 2.14 20.18
N ASP A 595 9.68 2.79 21.31
CA ASP A 595 9.31 2.28 22.63
C ASP A 595 7.78 2.16 22.78
N ALA A 596 7.01 3.12 22.26
CA ALA A 596 5.55 3.13 22.32
C ALA A 596 4.94 1.91 21.62
N ALA A 597 5.42 1.53 20.45
CA ALA A 597 4.96 0.35 19.73
C ALA A 597 5.34 -0.96 20.42
N LYS A 598 6.55 -1.05 20.97
CA LYS A 598 7.00 -2.22 21.74
C LYS A 598 6.16 -2.41 23.00
N GLU A 599 5.89 -1.32 23.74
CA GLU A 599 5.00 -1.35 24.92
C GLU A 599 3.58 -1.77 24.54
N THR A 600 3.06 -1.31 23.39
CA THR A 600 1.75 -1.70 22.88
C THR A 600 1.65 -3.22 22.73
N ILE A 601 2.62 -3.84 22.08
CA ILE A 601 2.62 -5.29 21.90
C ILE A 601 2.76 -6.02 23.24
N LEU A 602 3.66 -5.58 24.10
CA LEU A 602 3.82 -6.18 25.43
C LEU A 602 2.51 -6.13 26.24
N LYS A 603 1.85 -4.98 26.26
CA LYS A 603 0.54 -4.81 26.95
C LYS A 603 -0.57 -5.66 26.31
N ALA A 604 -0.61 -5.79 24.98
CA ALA A 604 -1.55 -6.66 24.28
C ALA A 604 -1.28 -8.16 24.57
N GLN A 605 -0.05 -8.52 24.96
CA GLN A 605 0.36 -9.86 25.35
C GLN A 605 0.37 -10.07 26.89
N ASP A 606 -0.35 -9.23 27.65
CA ASP A 606 -0.50 -9.29 29.12
C ASP A 606 0.83 -9.12 29.90
N TYR A 607 1.83 -8.49 29.31
CA TYR A 607 3.01 -8.07 30.05
C TYR A 607 2.73 -6.75 30.78
N TYR A 608 3.41 -6.55 31.88
CA TYR A 608 3.32 -5.30 32.65
C TYR A 608 4.69 -4.83 33.12
N GLU A 609 4.84 -3.52 33.22
CA GLU A 609 6.07 -2.88 33.74
C GLU A 609 5.93 -2.59 35.24
N LYS A 610 7.00 -2.81 35.97
CA LYS A 610 7.12 -2.41 37.37
C LYS A 610 8.58 -2.05 37.71
N ASP A 611 8.77 -0.83 38.16
CA ASP A 611 10.08 -0.32 38.62
C ASP A 611 11.17 -0.38 37.50
N GLY A 612 10.81 -0.18 36.25
CA GLY A 612 11.71 -0.24 35.10
C GLY A 612 12.02 -1.65 34.60
N VAL A 613 11.31 -2.67 35.11
CA VAL A 613 11.44 -4.06 34.70
C VAL A 613 10.10 -4.58 34.17
N TRP A 614 10.13 -5.23 33.02
CA TRP A 614 8.95 -5.87 32.43
C TRP A 614 8.79 -7.30 32.97
N TYR A 615 7.55 -7.69 33.15
CA TYR A 615 7.14 -9.00 33.65
C TYR A 615 6.11 -9.63 32.72
N ASN A 616 6.21 -10.95 32.52
CA ASN A 616 5.18 -11.69 31.78
C ASN A 616 3.93 -11.93 32.66
N VAL A 617 2.90 -12.57 32.10
CA VAL A 617 1.63 -12.88 32.79
C VAL A 617 1.82 -13.73 34.03
N HIS A 618 2.90 -14.54 34.13
CA HIS A 618 3.23 -15.36 35.26
C HIS A 618 4.03 -14.61 36.35
N GLY A 619 4.30 -13.33 36.17
CA GLY A 619 5.09 -12.50 37.09
C GLY A 619 6.59 -12.78 37.04
N GLU A 620 7.09 -13.37 35.96
CA GLU A 620 8.50 -13.61 35.73
C GLU A 620 9.14 -12.40 35.08
N ALA A 621 10.28 -11.94 35.64
CA ALA A 621 11.01 -10.79 35.13
C ALA A 621 11.63 -11.09 33.74
N GLN A 622 11.36 -10.22 32.76
CA GLN A 622 11.87 -10.34 31.39
C GLN A 622 13.01 -9.34 31.10
N GLY A 623 13.23 -8.34 32.00
CA GLY A 623 14.31 -7.36 31.83
C GLY A 623 13.86 -5.99 31.39
N SER A 624 14.64 -5.36 30.51
CA SER A 624 14.30 -4.08 29.86
C SER A 624 13.15 -4.21 28.87
N LEU A 625 12.68 -3.10 28.32
CA LEU A 625 11.68 -3.08 27.26
C LEU A 625 12.09 -3.94 26.06
N ASP A 626 13.32 -3.76 25.58
CA ASP A 626 13.85 -4.53 24.44
C ASP A 626 14.00 -6.02 24.78
N ASP A 627 14.54 -6.36 25.98
CA ASP A 627 14.66 -7.77 26.40
C ASP A 627 13.29 -8.46 26.46
N ALA A 628 12.29 -7.77 27.00
CA ALA A 628 10.92 -8.29 27.09
C ALA A 628 10.28 -8.44 25.70
N TYR A 629 10.41 -7.43 24.85
CA TYR A 629 9.91 -7.46 23.48
C TYR A 629 10.56 -8.58 22.64
N ASP A 630 11.86 -8.75 22.75
CA ASP A 630 12.62 -9.82 22.06
C ASP A 630 12.27 -11.23 22.55
N SER A 631 11.73 -11.36 23.77
CA SER A 631 11.28 -12.63 24.33
C SER A 631 9.90 -13.08 23.85
N LEU A 632 9.12 -12.18 23.23
CA LEU A 632 7.74 -12.46 22.81
C LEU A 632 7.65 -13.53 21.73
N THR A 633 6.74 -14.48 21.94
CA THR A 633 6.37 -15.49 20.95
C THR A 633 4.88 -15.44 20.58
N GLY A 634 4.07 -14.76 21.40
CA GLY A 634 2.61 -14.73 21.30
C GLY A 634 1.94 -16.10 21.63
N PHE A 635 2.71 -17.04 22.17
CA PHE A 635 2.22 -18.36 22.58
C PHE A 635 2.52 -18.60 24.05
N ASP A 636 1.48 -18.98 24.81
CA ASP A 636 1.61 -19.41 26.20
C ASP A 636 0.53 -20.43 26.53
N LEU A 637 0.93 -21.70 26.62
CA LEU A 637 0.01 -22.81 26.80
C LEU A 637 -0.76 -22.74 28.12
N SER A 638 -0.10 -22.38 29.22
CA SER A 638 -0.75 -22.34 30.54
C SER A 638 -1.69 -21.16 30.67
N HIS A 639 -1.30 -19.99 30.14
CA HIS A 639 -2.19 -18.83 30.10
C HIS A 639 -3.38 -19.03 29.16
N ALA A 640 -3.17 -19.67 28.02
CA ALA A 640 -4.25 -20.05 27.11
C ALA A 640 -5.26 -20.99 27.75
N ALA A 641 -4.77 -21.97 28.58
CA ALA A 641 -5.63 -22.87 29.31
C ALA A 641 -6.45 -22.15 30.39
N ASP A 642 -5.85 -21.28 31.18
CA ASP A 642 -6.54 -20.45 32.20
C ASP A 642 -7.63 -19.57 31.53
N LEU A 643 -7.33 -18.94 30.40
CA LEU A 643 -8.29 -18.15 29.62
C LEU A 643 -9.42 -19.02 29.03
N MET A 644 -9.09 -20.22 28.58
CA MET A 644 -10.10 -21.15 28.02
C MET A 644 -11.07 -21.65 29.13
N GLU A 645 -10.58 -21.91 30.34
CA GLU A 645 -11.42 -22.20 31.49
C GLU A 645 -12.32 -21.02 31.86
N GLN A 646 -11.77 -19.81 31.88
CA GLN A 646 -12.55 -18.60 32.14
C GLN A 646 -13.62 -18.41 31.08
N ALA A 647 -13.29 -18.52 29.77
CA ALA A 647 -14.25 -18.40 28.69
C ALA A 647 -15.37 -19.44 28.79
N TYR A 648 -15.04 -20.67 29.20
CA TYR A 648 -16.06 -21.70 29.47
C TYR A 648 -17.00 -21.28 30.60
N GLN A 649 -16.50 -20.72 31.71
CA GLN A 649 -17.34 -20.26 32.80
C GLN A 649 -18.26 -19.12 32.36
N GLU A 650 -17.75 -18.17 31.55
CA GLU A 650 -18.53 -17.09 30.95
C GLU A 650 -19.63 -17.66 30.05
N ALA A 651 -19.27 -18.56 29.11
CA ALA A 651 -20.20 -19.17 28.18
C ALA A 651 -21.33 -19.96 28.88
N VAL A 652 -21.00 -20.69 29.96
CA VAL A 652 -22.01 -21.42 30.75
C VAL A 652 -22.90 -20.44 31.55
N HIS A 653 -22.32 -19.41 32.13
CA HIS A 653 -23.07 -18.39 32.86
C HIS A 653 -24.05 -17.61 31.97
N GLU A 654 -23.66 -17.31 30.76
CA GLU A 654 -24.49 -16.60 29.79
C GLU A 654 -25.47 -17.55 29.04
N GLY A 655 -25.30 -18.88 29.22
CA GLY A 655 -26.19 -19.86 28.59
C GLY A 655 -25.96 -20.05 27.08
N ILE A 656 -24.78 -19.65 26.59
CA ILE A 656 -24.41 -19.77 25.18
C ILE A 656 -23.61 -21.03 24.82
N TYR A 657 -23.31 -21.87 25.81
CA TYR A 657 -22.66 -23.18 25.59
C TYR A 657 -23.61 -24.32 25.94
N ASP A 658 -23.84 -25.20 24.99
CA ASP A 658 -24.78 -26.32 25.04
C ASP A 658 -24.16 -27.66 25.47
N GLY A 659 -22.82 -27.71 25.70
CA GLY A 659 -22.07 -28.90 26.06
C GLY A 659 -21.55 -29.72 24.86
N GLU A 660 -21.76 -29.26 23.64
CA GLU A 660 -21.22 -29.90 22.43
C GLU A 660 -19.84 -29.33 22.03
N PRO A 661 -19.10 -29.99 21.11
CA PRO A 661 -17.83 -29.45 20.60
C PRO A 661 -18.00 -28.08 19.98
N VAL A 662 -17.07 -27.16 20.29
CA VAL A 662 -16.97 -25.87 19.60
C VAL A 662 -16.21 -26.08 18.28
N VAL A 663 -16.89 -25.86 17.17
CA VAL A 663 -16.35 -26.01 15.82
C VAL A 663 -16.40 -24.65 15.12
N ILE A 664 -15.25 -24.06 14.87
CA ILE A 664 -15.11 -22.76 14.21
C ILE A 664 -14.84 -23.00 12.73
N THR A 665 -15.60 -22.36 11.84
CA THR A 665 -15.37 -22.47 10.39
C THR A 665 -14.20 -21.59 9.97
N TYR A 666 -13.18 -22.20 9.36
CA TYR A 666 -12.10 -21.51 8.66
C TYR A 666 -12.52 -21.32 7.20
N CYS A 667 -12.88 -20.09 6.85
CA CYS A 667 -13.44 -19.75 5.55
C CYS A 667 -12.35 -19.35 4.56
N THR A 668 -12.39 -19.88 3.34
CA THR A 668 -11.44 -19.56 2.27
C THR A 668 -12.03 -19.86 0.90
N VAL A 669 -11.47 -19.30 -0.16
CA VAL A 669 -11.84 -19.55 -1.55
C VAL A 669 -11.12 -20.78 -2.08
N GLY A 670 -11.83 -21.63 -2.83
CA GLY A 670 -11.23 -22.77 -3.50
C GLY A 670 -12.22 -23.87 -3.88
N SER A 671 -11.83 -24.72 -4.82
CA SER A 671 -12.61 -25.88 -5.27
C SER A 671 -12.33 -27.16 -4.47
N GLY A 672 -11.40 -27.12 -3.51
CA GLY A 672 -11.02 -28.24 -2.68
C GLY A 672 -9.98 -27.85 -1.62
N VAL A 673 -9.90 -28.63 -0.55
CA VAL A 673 -8.91 -28.44 0.52
C VAL A 673 -7.56 -28.98 0.03
N SER A 674 -6.56 -28.11 -0.10
CA SER A 674 -5.21 -28.53 -0.45
C SER A 674 -4.52 -29.30 0.70
N GLU A 675 -3.49 -30.10 0.39
CA GLU A 675 -2.70 -30.81 1.41
C GLU A 675 -2.07 -29.83 2.42
N ASN A 676 -1.60 -28.67 1.96
CA ASN A 676 -1.03 -27.64 2.82
C ASN A 676 -2.07 -27.03 3.75
N LEU A 677 -3.24 -26.69 3.24
CA LEU A 677 -4.33 -26.17 4.06
C LEU A 677 -4.79 -27.20 5.09
N GLN A 678 -4.95 -28.47 4.70
CA GLN A 678 -5.29 -29.53 5.65
C GLN A 678 -4.22 -29.68 6.74
N ALA A 679 -2.95 -29.65 6.37
CA ALA A 679 -1.84 -29.74 7.32
C ALA A 679 -1.78 -28.54 8.29
N LEU A 680 -2.15 -27.36 7.83
CA LEU A 680 -2.29 -26.15 8.65
C LEU A 680 -3.44 -26.31 9.68
N ILE A 681 -4.60 -26.70 9.22
CA ILE A 681 -5.77 -26.93 10.08
C ILE A 681 -5.49 -28.02 11.11
N ASP A 682 -4.88 -29.13 10.71
CA ASP A 682 -4.50 -30.22 11.62
C ASP A 682 -3.50 -29.73 12.69
N MET A 683 -2.55 -28.87 12.33
CA MET A 683 -1.60 -28.30 13.27
C MET A 683 -2.30 -27.38 14.29
N ILE A 684 -3.17 -26.48 13.84
CA ILE A 684 -3.92 -25.58 14.74
C ILE A 684 -4.86 -26.39 15.65
N ASN A 685 -5.55 -27.38 15.11
CA ASN A 685 -6.40 -28.30 15.89
C ASN A 685 -5.60 -29.05 16.96
N GLY A 686 -4.37 -29.44 16.65
CA GLY A 686 -3.44 -30.02 17.61
C GLY A 686 -3.13 -29.05 18.77
N MET A 687 -2.81 -27.79 18.44
CA MET A 687 -2.54 -26.75 19.43
C MET A 687 -3.76 -26.50 20.35
N LEU A 688 -4.96 -26.41 19.78
CA LEU A 688 -6.19 -26.23 20.55
C LEU A 688 -6.49 -27.44 21.44
N ALA A 689 -6.25 -28.67 20.96
CA ALA A 689 -6.39 -29.88 21.78
C ALA A 689 -5.40 -29.90 22.94
N ASP A 690 -4.17 -29.45 22.75
CA ASP A 690 -3.16 -29.32 23.80
C ASP A 690 -3.60 -28.32 24.90
N VAL A 691 -4.20 -27.20 24.51
CA VAL A 691 -4.77 -26.21 25.44
C VAL A 691 -5.91 -26.83 26.27
N ILE A 692 -6.87 -27.50 25.61
CA ILE A 692 -7.98 -28.16 26.31
C ILE A 692 -7.46 -29.24 27.27
N ALA A 693 -6.40 -29.95 26.85
CA ALA A 693 -5.79 -31.00 27.74
C ALA A 693 -4.98 -30.39 28.90
N ALA A 694 -4.52 -29.16 28.77
CA ALA A 694 -3.78 -28.45 29.82
C ALA A 694 -4.70 -27.79 30.88
N CYS A 695 -6.02 -27.70 30.64
CA CYS A 695 -6.97 -27.14 31.59
C CYS A 695 -7.09 -28.01 32.86
N ASP A 696 -7.00 -27.38 34.03
CA ASP A 696 -7.12 -28.01 35.35
C ASP A 696 -8.57 -28.00 35.88
N GLN A 697 -9.41 -27.08 35.35
CA GLN A 697 -10.82 -26.92 35.71
C GLN A 697 -11.73 -27.31 34.52
N PRO A 698 -13.06 -27.42 34.75
CA PRO A 698 -14.00 -27.68 33.66
C PRO A 698 -13.86 -26.68 32.52
N THR A 699 -13.79 -27.21 31.32
CA THR A 699 -13.64 -26.46 30.09
C THR A 699 -14.52 -27.01 28.96
N PHE A 700 -14.44 -26.41 27.73
CA PHE A 700 -15.16 -26.91 26.58
C PHE A 700 -14.81 -28.37 26.25
N LYS A 701 -15.77 -29.11 25.71
CA LYS A 701 -15.60 -30.54 25.34
C LYS A 701 -14.46 -30.71 24.31
N SER A 702 -14.37 -29.83 23.35
CA SER A 702 -13.25 -29.60 22.42
C SER A 702 -13.45 -28.28 21.68
N VAL A 703 -12.36 -27.74 21.18
CA VAL A 703 -12.34 -26.58 20.27
C VAL A 703 -11.56 -27.00 19.02
N SER A 704 -12.10 -26.76 17.85
CA SER A 704 -11.46 -27.15 16.58
C SER A 704 -11.86 -26.24 15.44
N LEU A 705 -11.00 -26.16 14.40
CA LEU A 705 -11.30 -25.53 13.14
C LEU A 705 -11.78 -26.55 12.12
N LYS A 706 -12.70 -26.12 11.25
CA LYS A 706 -13.19 -26.89 10.10
C LYS A 706 -13.16 -25.98 8.88
N VAL A 707 -12.61 -26.46 7.75
CA VAL A 707 -12.58 -25.68 6.51
C VAL A 707 -13.97 -25.57 5.91
N GLN A 708 -14.34 -24.35 5.53
CA GLN A 708 -15.47 -24.02 4.69
C GLN A 708 -14.94 -23.36 3.42
N LEU A 709 -15.33 -23.91 2.25
CA LEU A 709 -14.88 -23.39 0.96
C LEU A 709 -15.99 -22.60 0.29
N TYR A 710 -15.60 -21.47 -0.29
CA TYR A 710 -16.41 -20.66 -1.18
C TYR A 710 -15.93 -20.88 -2.62
N ALA A 711 -16.86 -20.90 -3.58
CA ALA A 711 -16.54 -21.25 -4.97
C ALA A 711 -15.67 -20.20 -5.66
N ASP A 712 -15.85 -18.93 -5.29
CA ASP A 712 -15.17 -17.78 -5.87
C ASP A 712 -15.06 -16.62 -4.84
N GLU A 713 -14.28 -15.62 -5.18
CA GLU A 713 -14.05 -14.46 -4.32
C GLU A 713 -15.32 -13.61 -4.11
N ALA A 714 -16.18 -13.47 -5.11
CA ALA A 714 -17.40 -12.68 -4.97
C ALA A 714 -18.32 -13.26 -3.90
N THR A 715 -18.61 -14.56 -3.99
CA THR A 715 -19.41 -15.28 -2.98
C THR A 715 -18.75 -15.25 -1.60
N TYR A 716 -17.41 -15.33 -1.54
CA TYR A 716 -16.67 -15.22 -0.29
C TYR A 716 -16.85 -13.83 0.35
N TRP A 717 -16.67 -12.75 -0.44
CA TRP A 717 -16.81 -11.39 0.06
C TRP A 717 -18.26 -11.04 0.45
N GLU A 718 -19.25 -11.59 -0.25
CA GLU A 718 -20.65 -11.45 0.12
C GLU A 718 -20.95 -12.11 1.47
N ALA A 719 -20.50 -13.35 1.67
CA ALA A 719 -20.67 -14.04 2.95
C ALA A 719 -19.94 -13.35 4.10
N LEU A 720 -18.76 -12.77 3.81
CA LEU A 720 -18.02 -11.98 4.77
C LEU A 720 -18.81 -10.75 5.21
N LYS A 721 -19.32 -9.97 4.26
CA LYS A 721 -20.13 -8.77 4.53
C LYS A 721 -21.45 -9.09 5.24
N ALA A 722 -22.02 -10.24 4.94
CA ALA A 722 -23.23 -10.71 5.61
C ALA A 722 -22.99 -11.28 7.02
N GLY A 723 -21.70 -11.35 7.46
CA GLY A 723 -21.36 -11.91 8.77
C GLY A 723 -21.50 -13.42 8.88
N GLU A 724 -21.57 -14.13 7.76
CA GLU A 724 -21.78 -15.59 7.72
C GLU A 724 -20.51 -16.40 8.03
N MET A 725 -19.39 -15.74 8.32
CA MET A 725 -18.10 -16.38 8.56
C MET A 725 -17.72 -16.35 10.05
N ASP A 726 -17.11 -17.43 10.55
CA ASP A 726 -16.51 -17.41 11.89
C ASP A 726 -15.10 -16.84 11.87
N LEU A 727 -14.28 -17.33 10.96
CA LEU A 727 -12.88 -17.02 10.87
C LEU A 727 -12.42 -17.01 9.43
N SER A 728 -11.67 -15.99 9.06
CA SER A 728 -10.97 -15.88 7.79
C SER A 728 -9.49 -15.59 8.04
N PHE A 729 -8.65 -15.88 7.07
CA PHE A 729 -7.23 -15.56 7.10
C PHE A 729 -6.91 -14.60 5.94
N SER A 730 -6.46 -13.42 6.28
CA SER A 730 -6.17 -12.38 5.30
C SER A 730 -5.12 -11.40 5.84
N ALA A 731 -4.82 -10.38 5.09
CA ALA A 731 -3.90 -9.33 5.48
C ALA A 731 -4.36 -7.97 4.97
N TRP A 732 -4.06 -6.95 5.74
CA TRP A 732 -4.14 -5.56 5.30
C TRP A 732 -2.76 -4.99 5.12
N GLY A 733 -2.63 -4.11 4.15
CA GLY A 733 -1.40 -3.39 3.87
C GLY A 733 -1.70 -2.11 3.09
N GLY A 734 -0.76 -1.19 3.11
CA GLY A 734 -0.88 0.08 2.42
C GLY A 734 0.48 0.76 2.29
N SER A 735 0.49 2.08 2.11
CA SER A 735 1.73 2.84 2.03
C SER A 735 2.51 2.78 3.34
N ALA A 736 3.79 2.50 3.23
CA ALA A 736 4.72 2.51 4.37
C ALA A 736 4.77 3.86 5.09
N MET A 737 4.50 4.95 4.39
CA MET A 737 4.47 6.31 4.92
C MET A 737 3.14 6.70 5.56
N ASP A 738 2.12 5.82 5.50
CA ASP A 738 0.78 6.10 6.01
C ASP A 738 0.26 5.01 6.99
N PRO A 739 0.90 4.82 8.14
CA PRO A 739 0.43 3.89 9.16
C PRO A 739 -0.95 4.30 9.72
N TRP A 740 -1.27 5.58 9.69
CA TRP A 740 -2.51 6.13 10.22
C TRP A 740 -3.72 5.74 9.38
N GLY A 741 -3.57 5.80 8.05
CA GLY A 741 -4.61 5.37 7.11
C GLY A 741 -4.93 3.88 7.24
N ILE A 742 -3.93 3.03 7.44
CA ILE A 742 -4.15 1.59 7.68
C ILE A 742 -4.94 1.33 8.96
N ILE A 743 -4.56 1.96 10.06
CA ILE A 743 -5.30 1.80 11.33
C ILE A 743 -6.75 2.27 11.17
N TYR A 744 -6.97 3.46 10.60
CA TYR A 744 -8.30 4.00 10.42
C TYR A 744 -9.15 3.16 9.45
N SER A 745 -8.69 3.02 8.21
CA SER A 745 -9.51 2.46 7.12
C SER A 745 -9.65 0.95 7.16
N CYS A 746 -8.63 0.22 7.69
CA CYS A 746 -8.64 -1.23 7.63
C CYS A 746 -9.09 -1.92 8.93
N TYR A 747 -8.98 -1.23 10.07
CA TYR A 747 -9.25 -1.86 11.37
C TYR A 747 -10.34 -1.19 12.19
N ILE A 748 -10.48 0.12 12.11
CA ILE A 748 -11.31 0.90 13.04
C ILE A 748 -12.54 1.50 12.36
N ASP A 749 -12.45 1.84 11.09
CA ASP A 749 -13.59 2.39 10.36
C ASP A 749 -14.69 1.34 10.15
N SER A 750 -15.83 1.56 10.79
CA SER A 750 -16.99 0.68 10.69
C SER A 750 -17.68 0.72 9.31
N ALA A 751 -17.48 1.79 8.55
CA ALA A 751 -18.01 1.90 7.19
C ALA A 751 -17.17 1.08 6.18
N ASN A 752 -15.95 0.69 6.55
CA ASN A 752 -15.13 -0.17 5.74
C ASN A 752 -15.58 -1.61 5.89
N SER A 753 -16.17 -2.17 4.84
CA SER A 753 -16.71 -3.54 4.77
C SER A 753 -15.69 -4.67 5.03
N ASN A 754 -14.45 -4.31 5.29
CA ASN A 754 -13.37 -5.27 5.52
C ASN A 754 -13.18 -5.62 7.00
N ASN A 755 -13.96 -5.04 7.88
CA ASN A 755 -13.79 -5.20 9.32
C ASN A 755 -14.87 -6.09 9.95
N PHE A 756 -15.00 -7.31 9.51
CA PHE A 756 -15.78 -8.42 10.08
C PHE A 756 -16.70 -8.07 11.25
N GLU A 757 -17.82 -7.38 10.99
CA GLU A 757 -18.81 -7.01 12.03
C GLU A 757 -18.20 -6.27 13.24
N PHE A 758 -17.00 -5.74 13.11
CA PHE A 758 -16.37 -4.98 14.16
C PHE A 758 -16.70 -3.50 14.00
N ASP A 759 -17.49 -2.98 14.91
CA ASP A 759 -17.82 -1.54 15.01
C ASP A 759 -17.33 -1.02 16.37
N SER A 760 -16.24 -0.26 16.34
CA SER A 760 -15.63 0.29 17.55
C SER A 760 -16.55 1.26 18.29
N VAL A 761 -17.42 1.97 17.58
CA VAL A 761 -18.40 2.90 18.14
C VAL A 761 -19.55 2.15 18.82
N ALA A 762 -20.13 1.18 18.12
CA ALA A 762 -21.20 0.34 18.69
C ALA A 762 -20.73 -0.46 19.91
N LYS A 763 -19.47 -0.87 19.92
CA LYS A 763 -18.85 -1.53 21.09
C LYS A 763 -18.45 -0.56 22.20
N GLY A 764 -18.60 0.76 22.00
CA GLY A 764 -18.32 1.78 22.99
C GLY A 764 -16.85 1.86 23.42
N ILE A 765 -15.93 1.59 22.51
CA ILE A 765 -14.49 1.63 22.79
C ILE A 765 -14.04 3.08 22.86
N ASN A 766 -13.67 3.54 24.06
CA ASN A 766 -13.17 4.89 24.30
C ASN A 766 -11.78 4.83 24.92
N ILE A 767 -10.92 5.74 24.51
CA ILE A 767 -9.60 5.93 25.06
C ILE A 767 -9.41 7.36 25.55
N THR A 768 -8.58 7.52 26.57
CA THR A 768 -8.22 8.84 27.11
C THR A 768 -6.74 9.05 26.92
N ILE A 769 -6.36 10.09 26.22
CA ILE A 769 -4.97 10.43 25.94
C ILE A 769 -4.63 11.77 26.58
N ASN A 770 -3.45 11.86 27.19
CA ASN A 770 -2.97 13.11 27.79
C ASN A 770 -2.20 13.93 26.78
N TYR A 771 -2.70 15.11 26.46
CA TYR A 771 -2.01 16.09 25.62
C TYR A 771 -1.62 17.33 26.42
N LYS A 772 -0.32 17.56 26.57
CA LYS A 772 0.22 18.74 27.30
C LYS A 772 -0.38 18.95 28.68
N GLY A 773 -0.65 17.85 29.40
CA GLY A 773 -1.21 17.86 30.75
C GLY A 773 -2.74 17.96 30.83
N LYS A 774 -3.46 17.84 29.70
CA LYS A 774 -4.91 17.80 29.62
C LYS A 774 -5.34 16.39 29.15
N ASP A 775 -6.14 15.71 29.95
CA ASP A 775 -6.74 14.44 29.53
C ASP A 775 -7.91 14.72 28.57
N VAL A 776 -7.86 14.11 27.40
CA VAL A 776 -8.90 14.16 26.37
C VAL A 776 -9.44 12.75 26.15
N ALA A 777 -10.73 12.57 26.37
CA ALA A 777 -11.42 11.31 26.16
C ALA A 777 -12.25 11.39 24.89
N ALA A 778 -12.09 10.40 24.00
CA ALA A 778 -12.86 10.27 22.77
C ALA A 778 -12.98 8.79 22.40
N SER A 779 -13.84 8.47 21.42
CA SER A 779 -13.95 7.12 20.89
C SER A 779 -12.66 6.71 20.17
N LEU A 780 -12.42 5.42 20.08
CA LEU A 780 -11.33 4.87 19.28
C LEU A 780 -11.43 5.35 17.82
N TYR A 781 -12.65 5.42 17.30
CA TYR A 781 -12.93 5.94 15.97
C TYR A 781 -12.50 7.41 15.80
N ASP A 782 -12.89 8.30 16.73
CA ASP A 782 -12.52 9.72 16.65
C ASP A 782 -11.01 9.94 16.63
N TRP A 783 -10.27 9.19 17.48
CA TRP A 783 -8.81 9.26 17.51
C TRP A 783 -8.16 8.77 16.22
N ALA A 784 -8.65 7.67 15.67
CA ALA A 784 -8.12 7.15 14.41
C ALA A 784 -8.45 8.08 13.22
N ALA A 785 -9.67 8.63 13.19
CA ALA A 785 -10.07 9.62 12.19
C ALA A 785 -9.21 10.89 12.27
N TRP A 786 -8.94 11.36 13.49
CA TRP A 786 -8.06 12.51 13.70
C TRP A 786 -6.63 12.24 13.19
N LEU A 787 -6.08 11.06 13.46
CA LEU A 787 -4.77 10.66 12.94
C LEU A 787 -4.71 10.68 11.41
N TYR A 788 -5.75 10.14 10.76
CA TYR A 788 -5.84 10.06 9.30
C TYR A 788 -6.24 11.38 8.65
N ASN A 789 -6.48 12.43 9.46
CA ASN A 789 -7.05 13.68 8.97
C ASN A 789 -8.41 13.49 8.27
N ALA A 790 -9.13 12.42 8.64
CA ALA A 790 -10.47 12.20 8.14
C ALA A 790 -11.40 13.28 8.73
N GLN A 791 -11.76 14.23 7.93
CA GLN A 791 -12.82 15.15 8.26
C GLN A 791 -14.13 14.39 8.10
N SER A 792 -14.82 14.30 9.19
CA SER A 792 -15.91 13.39 9.32
C SER A 792 -17.19 13.91 8.69
N ASP A 793 -17.59 13.34 7.60
CA ASP A 793 -19.00 13.26 7.21
C ASP A 793 -19.77 12.30 8.13
N ASN A 794 -19.75 12.59 9.41
CA ASN A 794 -20.00 11.56 10.37
C ASN A 794 -21.43 11.37 10.77
N GLN A 795 -21.90 10.16 10.56
CA GLN A 795 -23.10 9.60 11.16
C GLN A 795 -23.01 9.42 12.69
N TYR A 796 -21.89 9.70 13.33
CA TYR A 796 -21.72 9.59 14.78
C TYR A 796 -21.52 10.97 15.41
N ASP A 797 -22.11 11.18 16.60
CA ASP A 797 -21.94 12.41 17.37
C ASP A 797 -20.52 12.45 17.97
N LYS A 798 -19.68 13.35 17.48
CA LYS A 798 -18.24 13.26 17.66
C LYS A 798 -17.64 14.35 18.51
N THR A 799 -16.59 13.94 19.20
CA THR A 799 -15.66 14.88 19.81
C THR A 799 -14.83 15.53 18.72
N ASN A 800 -15.01 16.84 18.52
CA ASN A 800 -14.07 17.58 17.69
C ASN A 800 -12.70 17.62 18.39
N LEU A 801 -11.80 16.72 17.99
CA LEU A 801 -10.50 16.58 18.61
C LEU A 801 -9.59 17.77 18.35
N TYR A 802 -9.69 18.44 17.21
CA TYR A 802 -8.91 19.63 16.94
C TYR A 802 -9.27 20.75 17.93
N GLU A 803 -10.57 20.97 18.18
CA GLU A 803 -11.03 21.93 19.19
C GLU A 803 -10.67 21.47 20.62
N ALA A 804 -10.87 20.19 20.93
CA ALA A 804 -10.59 19.64 22.27
C ALA A 804 -9.10 19.70 22.62
N LEU A 805 -8.20 19.45 21.67
CA LEU A 805 -6.75 19.54 21.82
C LEU A 805 -6.26 21.00 21.73
N GLY A 806 -6.96 21.86 20.99
CA GLY A 806 -6.51 23.21 20.65
C GLY A 806 -5.35 23.22 19.68
N VAL A 807 -5.35 22.31 18.74
CA VAL A 807 -4.30 22.12 17.72
C VAL A 807 -4.96 22.12 16.36
N ALA A 808 -4.49 22.95 15.42
CA ALA A 808 -5.02 22.96 14.06
C ALA A 808 -4.59 21.68 13.30
N VAL A 809 -5.27 21.42 12.18
CA VAL A 809 -4.92 20.32 11.26
C VAL A 809 -3.46 20.45 10.85
N GLY A 810 -2.69 19.36 10.97
CA GLY A 810 -1.28 19.32 10.61
C GLY A 810 -0.29 19.92 11.61
N GLU A 811 -0.75 20.54 12.69
CA GLU A 811 0.13 21.13 13.71
C GLU A 811 0.58 20.17 14.82
N ALA A 812 0.04 18.96 14.85
CA ALA A 812 0.42 17.98 15.87
C ALA A 812 1.83 17.44 15.64
N GLU A 813 2.63 17.46 16.71
CA GLU A 813 3.99 16.90 16.69
C GLU A 813 3.93 15.38 16.45
N TYR A 814 4.87 14.81 15.70
CA TYR A 814 4.94 13.38 15.42
C TYR A 814 4.99 12.51 16.67
N ASP A 815 5.65 12.96 17.74
CA ASP A 815 5.67 12.25 19.02
C ASP A 815 4.26 12.07 19.61
N PHE A 816 3.37 13.06 19.44
CA PHE A 816 1.99 12.93 19.89
C PHE A 816 1.18 12.04 18.94
N LYS A 817 1.38 12.16 17.63
CA LYS A 817 0.78 11.23 16.65
C LYS A 817 1.20 9.78 16.94
N LEU A 818 2.46 9.56 17.32
CA LEU A 818 2.96 8.25 17.75
C LEU A 818 2.21 7.69 18.96
N GLU A 819 2.03 8.51 20.01
CA GLU A 819 1.27 8.10 21.20
C GLU A 819 -0.17 7.72 20.83
N VAL A 820 -0.84 8.53 20.02
CA VAL A 820 -2.22 8.25 19.56
C VAL A 820 -2.28 6.95 18.74
N LEU A 821 -1.34 6.74 17.81
CA LEU A 821 -1.24 5.53 16.99
C LEU A 821 -1.07 4.29 17.87
N ALA A 822 -0.18 4.36 18.85
CA ALA A 822 0.08 3.26 19.78
C ALA A 822 -1.14 2.90 20.62
N GLN A 823 -1.88 3.92 21.12
CA GLN A 823 -3.11 3.71 21.88
C GLN A 823 -4.25 3.15 21.02
N CYS A 824 -4.38 3.59 19.76
CA CYS A 824 -5.35 3.04 18.82
C CYS A 824 -5.05 1.57 18.51
N GLU A 825 -3.79 1.23 18.21
CA GLU A 825 -3.39 -0.14 17.96
C GLU A 825 -3.61 -1.05 19.19
N LEU A 826 -3.26 -0.56 20.38
CA LEU A 826 -3.48 -1.30 21.63
C LEU A 826 -4.97 -1.60 21.85
N ALA A 827 -5.81 -0.59 21.72
CA ALA A 827 -7.25 -0.73 21.90
C ALA A 827 -7.84 -1.74 20.92
N GLN A 828 -7.41 -1.72 19.65
CA GLN A 828 -7.85 -2.67 18.63
C GLN A 828 -7.35 -4.09 18.93
N LEU A 829 -6.08 -4.28 19.25
CA LEU A 829 -5.52 -5.59 19.59
C LEU A 829 -6.21 -6.23 20.80
N GLN A 830 -6.58 -5.43 21.82
CA GLN A 830 -7.28 -5.89 23.01
C GLN A 830 -8.73 -6.36 22.76
N THR A 831 -9.28 -6.11 21.59
CA THR A 831 -10.57 -6.70 21.17
C THR A 831 -10.45 -8.17 20.80
N TYR A 832 -9.25 -8.60 20.41
CA TYR A 832 -8.97 -9.93 19.85
C TYR A 832 -9.90 -10.28 18.66
N SER A 833 -10.40 -9.29 17.95
CA SER A 833 -11.09 -9.47 16.67
C SER A 833 -10.11 -9.83 15.55
N ASN A 834 -8.89 -9.36 15.69
CA ASN A 834 -7.78 -9.60 14.82
C ASN A 834 -6.66 -10.33 15.59
N LEU A 835 -6.25 -11.48 15.09
CA LEU A 835 -5.14 -12.23 15.68
C LEU A 835 -3.95 -12.25 14.72
N PRO A 836 -3.00 -11.30 14.84
CA PRO A 836 -1.80 -11.28 14.00
C PRO A 836 -0.98 -12.57 14.15
N ILE A 837 -0.49 -13.10 13.02
CA ILE A 837 0.25 -14.37 12.97
C ILE A 837 1.67 -14.15 12.47
N PHE A 838 1.84 -13.50 11.29
CA PHE A 838 3.16 -13.21 10.77
C PHE A 838 3.19 -11.93 9.93
N TYR A 839 4.37 -11.34 9.84
CA TYR A 839 4.70 -10.27 8.92
C TYR A 839 5.32 -10.87 7.67
N SER A 840 4.79 -10.49 6.51
CA SER A 840 5.24 -11.03 5.23
C SER A 840 6.50 -10.34 4.73
N TYR A 841 7.36 -11.14 4.09
CA TYR A 841 8.58 -10.66 3.42
C TYR A 841 8.67 -11.27 2.03
N ILE A 842 8.94 -10.44 1.04
CA ILE A 842 9.38 -10.91 -0.27
C ILE A 842 10.86 -11.26 -0.15
N THR A 843 11.19 -12.51 -0.37
CA THR A 843 12.57 -12.97 -0.37
C THR A 843 12.98 -13.38 -1.78
N SER A 844 13.98 -12.70 -2.30
CA SER A 844 14.44 -12.87 -3.67
C SER A 844 15.95 -13.10 -3.75
N LEU A 845 16.37 -13.84 -4.76
CA LEU A 845 17.74 -13.81 -5.25
C LEU A 845 17.88 -12.60 -6.16
N ARG A 846 18.80 -11.70 -5.85
CA ARG A 846 19.16 -10.56 -6.69
C ARG A 846 20.27 -10.94 -7.65
N SER A 847 20.19 -10.47 -8.89
CA SER A 847 21.26 -10.63 -9.86
C SER A 847 22.56 -9.95 -9.41
N ALA A 848 23.69 -10.62 -9.58
CA ALA A 848 24.99 -9.99 -9.36
C ALA A 848 25.31 -8.87 -10.36
N GLN A 849 24.50 -8.69 -11.38
CA GLN A 849 24.65 -7.62 -12.37
C GLN A 849 24.53 -6.23 -11.76
N TYR A 850 23.66 -6.08 -10.77
CA TYR A 850 23.36 -4.77 -10.18
C TYR A 850 23.43 -4.79 -8.65
N ASN A 851 23.34 -3.62 -8.05
CA ASN A 851 23.24 -3.41 -6.62
C ASN A 851 22.21 -2.31 -6.33
N ASN A 852 21.57 -2.35 -5.16
CA ASN A 852 20.76 -1.25 -4.66
C ASN A 852 21.69 -0.20 -4.04
N GLY A 853 21.39 1.07 -4.22
CA GLY A 853 22.21 2.16 -3.71
C GLY A 853 22.20 2.32 -2.19
N SER A 854 21.36 1.57 -1.51
CA SER A 854 21.19 1.62 -0.05
C SER A 854 20.68 0.27 0.46
N ASP A 855 21.07 -0.10 1.69
CA ASP A 855 20.46 -1.20 2.44
C ASP A 855 19.02 -0.86 2.86
N TYR A 856 18.65 0.42 2.81
CA TYR A 856 17.28 0.89 2.93
C TYR A 856 16.64 0.82 1.54
N TYR A 857 16.08 -0.32 1.22
CA TYR A 857 15.33 -0.46 -0.01
C TYR A 857 14.08 0.41 0.06
N VAL A 858 14.02 1.37 -0.84
CA VAL A 858 12.80 2.15 -1.07
C VAL A 858 11.92 1.30 -1.96
N ASN A 859 11.00 0.54 -1.38
CA ASN A 859 10.04 -0.21 -2.17
C ASN A 859 9.10 0.73 -2.92
N ASN A 860 8.28 0.19 -3.82
CA ASN A 860 7.32 0.96 -4.64
C ASN A 860 6.34 1.81 -3.82
N MET A 861 6.26 1.60 -2.51
CA MET A 861 5.36 2.30 -1.61
C MET A 861 5.97 3.57 -1.00
N ILE A 862 7.28 3.74 -1.08
CA ILE A 862 8.04 4.87 -0.51
C ILE A 862 8.66 5.73 -1.62
N GLY A 863 8.51 5.36 -2.84
CA GLY A 863 9.09 5.99 -4.01
C GLY A 863 9.18 4.95 -5.10
N TYR A 864 9.20 5.33 -6.35
CA TYR A 864 9.25 4.40 -7.48
C TYR A 864 10.55 3.62 -7.46
N GLY A 865 10.58 2.85 -6.48
CA GLY A 865 11.52 2.02 -5.92
C GLY A 865 12.66 1.56 -6.77
N GLY A 866 13.56 0.99 -6.26
CA GLY A 866 14.63 0.25 -6.83
C GLY A 866 15.36 0.89 -8.05
N ILE A 867 14.64 1.16 -9.12
CA ILE A 867 15.20 1.73 -10.36
C ILE A 867 15.86 3.09 -10.15
N ARG A 868 15.31 3.94 -9.32
CA ARG A 868 15.87 5.28 -9.03
C ARG A 868 17.28 5.18 -8.44
N HIS A 869 17.53 4.21 -7.55
CA HIS A 869 18.76 4.07 -6.79
C HIS A 869 19.64 2.88 -7.21
N ILE A 870 19.20 2.09 -8.20
CA ILE A 870 20.00 0.97 -8.73
C ILE A 870 21.25 1.49 -9.42
N TYR A 871 22.40 0.86 -9.14
CA TYR A 871 23.60 0.96 -9.92
C TYR A 871 24.13 -0.43 -10.29
N TYR A 872 24.94 -0.51 -11.32
CA TYR A 872 25.32 -1.78 -11.93
C TYR A 872 26.77 -2.13 -11.65
N ASN A 873 26.98 -3.39 -11.25
CA ASN A 873 28.32 -3.99 -11.17
C ASN A 873 28.86 -4.36 -12.56
N TYR A 874 27.96 -4.57 -13.52
CA TYR A 874 28.30 -4.97 -14.90
C TYR A 874 27.40 -4.26 -15.89
N SER A 875 27.98 -3.70 -16.98
CA SER A 875 27.19 -3.35 -18.17
C SER A 875 26.59 -4.61 -18.81
N ASP A 876 25.62 -4.48 -19.70
CA ASP A 876 24.99 -5.63 -20.36
C ASP A 876 26.01 -6.50 -21.09
N ALA A 877 27.02 -5.88 -21.73
CA ALA A 877 28.08 -6.60 -22.41
C ALA A 877 29.00 -7.35 -21.43
N GLN A 878 29.37 -6.71 -20.33
CA GLN A 878 30.17 -7.34 -19.27
C GLN A 878 29.38 -8.48 -18.60
N TRP A 879 28.08 -8.29 -18.34
CA TRP A 879 27.19 -9.30 -17.76
C TRP A 879 27.06 -10.52 -18.65
N SER A 880 26.87 -10.32 -19.95
CA SER A 880 26.86 -11.44 -20.93
C SER A 880 28.16 -12.25 -20.88
N ASN A 881 29.32 -11.60 -20.81
CA ASN A 881 30.61 -12.27 -20.69
C ASN A 881 30.74 -13.02 -19.35
N PHE A 882 30.24 -12.44 -18.25
CA PHE A 882 30.26 -13.08 -16.94
C PHE A 882 29.42 -14.37 -16.95
N VAL A 883 28.19 -14.33 -17.46
CA VAL A 883 27.32 -15.51 -17.62
C VAL A 883 27.96 -16.58 -18.49
N GLN A 884 28.57 -16.21 -19.63
CA GLN A 884 29.29 -17.13 -20.50
C GLN A 884 30.49 -17.79 -19.78
N GLY A 885 31.21 -17.02 -18.95
CA GLY A 885 32.29 -17.53 -18.12
C GLY A 885 31.85 -18.61 -17.12
N HIS A 886 30.56 -18.59 -16.74
CA HIS A 886 29.94 -19.62 -15.90
C HIS A 886 29.20 -20.70 -16.74
N ASN A 887 29.61 -20.93 -17.97
CA ASN A 887 28.98 -21.87 -18.90
C ASN A 887 27.52 -21.60 -19.22
N GLY A 888 27.09 -20.35 -19.10
CA GLY A 888 25.70 -19.92 -19.36
C GLY A 888 24.71 -20.32 -18.27
N ASN A 889 25.17 -20.71 -17.07
CA ASN A 889 24.27 -21.04 -15.94
C ASN A 889 24.91 -20.63 -14.62
N LEU A 890 24.14 -19.83 -13.84
CA LEU A 890 24.59 -19.23 -12.59
C LEU A 890 24.12 -19.98 -11.33
N GLU A 891 23.46 -21.14 -11.46
CA GLU A 891 22.90 -21.86 -10.31
C GLU A 891 23.97 -22.17 -9.25
N SER A 892 25.13 -22.70 -9.67
CA SER A 892 26.24 -22.96 -8.76
C SER A 892 26.82 -21.67 -8.15
N TYR A 893 26.73 -20.55 -8.84
CA TYR A 893 27.21 -19.26 -8.36
C TYR A 893 26.31 -18.72 -7.23
N TYR A 894 24.99 -18.83 -7.38
CA TYR A 894 24.03 -18.36 -6.38
C TYR A 894 23.87 -19.31 -5.19
N THR A 895 24.21 -20.59 -5.32
CA THR A 895 24.21 -21.56 -4.20
C THR A 895 25.51 -21.58 -3.41
N ALA A 896 26.58 -20.92 -3.91
CA ALA A 896 27.84 -20.82 -3.19
C ALA A 896 27.69 -19.81 -2.04
N SER A 897 27.90 -20.28 -0.80
CA SER A 897 27.88 -19.49 0.44
C SER A 897 29.11 -18.59 0.58
#